data_54d1a0a4d9b2899f26f6f8310d16650f
#
_entry.id   54d1a0a4d9b2899f26f6f8310d16650f
#
_cell.length_a   1.000
_cell.length_b   1.000
_cell.length_c   1.000
_cell.angle_alpha   90.00
_cell.angle_beta   90.00
_cell.angle_gamma   90.00
#
_symmetry.space_group_name_H-M   'P 1'
#
loop_
_entity.id
_entity.type
_entity.pdbx_description
1 polymer ?
#
loop_
_entity_poly.entity_id
_entity_poly.type
_entity_poly.pdbx_seq_one_letter_code
_entity_poly.pdbx_strand_id
1 'polypeptide(L)'
;MTRLLWSGSAALVLAASALVAACGSSSGGSRFNGGTGEDGGNGGGVTDGGFLGDSTVAPPPLLPDDGGAFNSEAGALTISPSAPTVTVTLGATPSMTPLQFSATYKGATVGAQWTIDRGELGTIGVGTGLFTPATLGGVATITATYQGSTVTTPLTVKIVYVGYGDPNAPDAGAGGAGGVGGVGGSGEGPGATSGQITALNGTPTADPALLFLYPYDKTVFPQAVLPPLLQWTLGSHTSIAAALIHISETNYDYKGYFQPPATPFQNQPVPQAIWNAVAYSNSGENVSVQVTLLDSAGALWGPISESWIIAPGTLKGTIYYNSYGTNLAHNLCCAIGADGTDDGAKFGGATLAIKEGATDPVLIAGNDSECRVCHAVSAGGSTLITQQGSSYSTSSTYALTNSNLETVVPNNNGDGRFTYPAISPDGTLLFTHETASALYDINGTAITGVTGIPSKLSAFTPAFSPDGTHIAYNFAGGTGSDGASIASIDFAKATNAFSNAQLLYTPPSGEHAYWPSYLPTNAGIVFDVETVYNGRDTAGTRSQCDTPSSGQGGDGGLQPENPCHSEGSHAEIWWVDVASKIATRLDNLNGKGYLPPHASYTGTNGDDSTLNYEPTVNPVPSGGYAWVVFTSRRLYGNVATINPYWSDPRFENISSTPTTKKLWVAAIDLNAKPGTDPSHPAFYLPAQELLAGNSRGFWVVDPCQQDGTSCVTGDECCGGYCRPGEDGGLMCTATQPSCSQEYEKCSTSADCCGVNQGIQCIDGLCSQTGPK
;
A
#
# COMPACT_ATOMS: atom_id res chain seq x y z
N MET A 1 -41.28 20.38 54.29
CA MET A 1 -40.31 19.35 54.71
C MET A 1 -40.21 18.38 53.57
N THR A 2 -39.20 18.18 52.78
CA THR A 2 -37.79 18.38 52.94
C THR A 2 -37.19 18.57 51.52
N ARG A 3 -36.39 19.62 51.33
CA ARG A 3 -35.50 19.80 50.20
C ARG A 3 -34.23 19.00 50.49
N LEU A 4 -33.54 18.66 49.46
CA LEU A 4 -32.15 18.28 49.21
C LEU A 4 -32.03 16.90 48.55
N LEU A 5 -31.60 16.93 47.28
CA LEU A 5 -30.28 16.55 46.78
C LEU A 5 -30.33 16.47 45.25
N TRP A 6 -29.90 17.50 44.61
CA TRP A 6 -29.48 17.46 43.21
C TRP A 6 -28.29 18.41 43.08
N SER A 7 -27.08 17.87 43.20
CA SER A 7 -25.86 18.49 42.79
C SER A 7 -24.82 17.37 42.62
N GLY A 8 -24.47 17.02 41.41
CA GLY A 8 -23.40 16.06 41.19
C GLY A 8 -23.30 15.38 39.80
N SER A 9 -24.01 15.88 38.78
CA SER A 9 -23.94 15.21 37.47
C SER A 9 -23.63 16.14 36.29
N ALA A 10 -23.30 17.41 36.53
CA ALA A 10 -23.07 18.37 35.44
C ALA A 10 -21.58 18.54 35.02
N ALA A 11 -20.63 17.87 35.66
CA ALA A 11 -19.19 18.07 35.39
C ALA A 11 -18.56 17.04 34.49
N LEU A 12 -19.26 15.94 34.13
CA LEU A 12 -18.66 14.85 33.31
C LEU A 12 -19.02 14.89 31.82
N VAL A 13 -19.95 15.76 31.41
CA VAL A 13 -20.42 15.81 30.01
C VAL A 13 -19.62 16.80 29.15
N LEU A 14 -18.84 17.69 29.74
CA LEU A 14 -18.04 18.68 29.01
C LEU A 14 -16.70 18.19 28.48
N ALA A 15 -16.26 16.99 28.85
CA ALA A 15 -14.99 16.45 28.40
C ALA A 15 -15.06 15.62 27.09
N ALA A 16 -16.26 15.19 26.67
CA ALA A 16 -16.39 14.29 25.53
C ALA A 16 -16.53 15.00 24.17
N SER A 17 -16.91 16.26 24.14
CA SER A 17 -17.13 17.01 22.88
C SER A 17 -15.86 17.62 22.27
N ALA A 18 -14.71 17.54 22.95
CA ALA A 18 -13.43 18.11 22.46
C ALA A 18 -12.57 17.12 21.66
N LEU A 19 -12.97 15.84 21.57
CA LEU A 19 -12.07 14.74 21.17
C LEU A 19 -11.91 14.52 19.68
N VAL A 20 -12.67 15.14 18.81
CA VAL A 20 -12.56 14.90 17.34
C VAL A 20 -11.91 16.05 16.60
N ALA A 21 -11.87 17.23 17.19
CA ALA A 21 -11.06 18.35 16.67
C ALA A 21 -9.56 18.18 16.98
N ALA A 22 -9.18 17.09 17.64
CA ALA A 22 -7.92 16.97 18.35
C ALA A 22 -6.68 16.74 17.47
N CYS A 23 -6.81 16.41 16.21
CA CYS A 23 -5.68 16.29 15.30
C CYS A 23 -5.52 17.48 14.34
N GLY A 24 -6.22 18.56 14.55
CA GLY A 24 -6.10 19.75 13.73
C GLY A 24 -6.50 21.00 14.48
N SER A 25 -5.56 21.87 14.69
CA SER A 25 -5.62 23.24 15.13
C SER A 25 -5.43 23.55 16.62
N SER A 26 -4.22 23.90 16.98
CA SER A 26 -3.98 24.90 18.00
C SER A 26 -3.65 26.24 17.31
N SER A 27 -4.59 27.17 17.33
CA SER A 27 -4.36 28.55 16.93
C SER A 27 -3.55 29.24 18.02
N GLY A 28 -2.23 29.23 17.90
CA GLY A 28 -1.30 30.01 18.71
C GLY A 28 -0.40 30.84 17.80
N GLY A 29 -0.82 32.03 17.44
CA GLY A 29 0.01 32.96 16.67
C GLY A 29 1.25 33.40 17.45
N SER A 30 2.43 33.08 16.94
CA SER A 30 3.67 33.72 17.33
C SER A 30 4.29 34.38 16.11
N ARG A 31 4.29 35.69 16.12
CA ARG A 31 5.00 36.51 15.13
C ARG A 31 6.50 36.47 15.43
N PHE A 32 7.30 36.18 14.42
CA PHE A 32 8.74 36.42 14.48
C PHE A 32 9.19 37.33 13.35
N ASN A 33 10.02 38.28 13.72
CA ASN A 33 10.57 39.35 12.89
C ASN A 33 11.96 38.94 12.38
N GLY A 34 12.24 39.22 11.12
CA GLY A 34 13.47 38.81 10.45
C GLY A 34 14.71 39.62 10.77
N GLY A 35 15.84 39.07 10.46
CA GLY A 35 17.14 39.72 10.44
C GLY A 35 18.01 39.16 9.33
N THR A 36 18.39 40.04 8.41
CA THR A 36 19.29 39.81 7.27
C THR A 36 20.75 39.74 7.72
N GLY A 37 21.56 38.92 7.02
CA GLY A 37 23.02 38.94 7.13
C GLY A 37 23.68 38.08 6.07
N GLU A 38 24.34 38.74 5.14
CA GLU A 38 25.09 38.21 4.01
C GLU A 38 26.48 37.66 4.39
N ASP A 39 27.08 36.99 3.41
CA ASP A 39 28.50 36.71 3.09
C ASP A 39 29.02 35.34 3.51
N GLY A 40 29.57 34.54 2.62
CA GLY A 40 30.57 34.73 1.59
C GLY A 40 31.70 33.72 1.80
N GLY A 41 32.09 32.96 0.79
CA GLY A 41 33.47 32.50 0.72
C GLY A 41 33.82 31.03 0.75
N ASN A 42 33.86 30.44 -0.39
CA ASN A 42 34.96 29.74 -1.08
C ASN A 42 35.80 28.66 -0.37
N GLY A 43 35.90 27.50 -0.99
CA GLY A 43 37.18 26.84 -1.20
C GLY A 43 37.41 25.43 -0.65
N GLY A 44 37.62 24.52 -1.55
CA GLY A 44 38.65 23.48 -1.37
C GLY A 44 38.16 22.07 -1.11
N GLY A 45 38.31 21.26 -2.15
CA GLY A 45 38.10 19.83 -2.22
C GLY A 45 39.02 18.97 -1.36
N VAL A 46 38.74 17.72 -1.36
CA VAL A 46 39.59 16.54 -1.65
C VAL A 46 38.80 15.26 -1.35
N THR A 47 38.65 14.48 -2.37
CA THR A 47 38.61 13.01 -2.57
C THR A 47 38.67 12.05 -1.37
N ASP A 48 37.86 11.04 -1.46
CA ASP A 48 38.00 9.59 -1.43
C ASP A 48 36.93 8.96 -0.51
N GLY A 49 36.30 7.96 -0.94
CA GLY A 49 36.47 6.69 -1.43
C GLY A 49 35.14 5.96 -1.57
N GLY A 50 34.90 5.51 -2.76
CA GLY A 50 33.69 4.81 -3.11
C GLY A 50 33.60 3.41 -2.53
N PHE A 51 32.37 2.92 -2.52
CA PHE A 51 32.02 1.54 -2.86
C PHE A 51 30.49 1.45 -2.94
N LEU A 52 29.93 1.78 -4.09
CA LEU A 52 28.69 1.17 -4.56
C LEU A 52 28.95 0.79 -6.02
N GLY A 53 29.15 -0.49 -6.25
CA GLY A 53 29.27 -1.05 -7.58
C GLY A 53 27.93 -0.97 -8.28
N ASP A 54 27.86 -0.06 -9.23
CA ASP A 54 26.87 -0.05 -10.28
C ASP A 54 27.09 -1.29 -11.15
N SER A 55 26.20 -2.27 -11.08
CA SER A 55 26.15 -3.39 -11.99
C SER A 55 25.07 -3.21 -13.06
N THR A 56 25.13 -2.12 -13.80
CA THR A 56 24.55 -2.06 -15.13
C THR A 56 25.49 -2.81 -16.09
N VAL A 57 25.38 -4.11 -16.13
CA VAL A 57 25.96 -4.90 -17.23
C VAL A 57 25.04 -4.70 -18.42
N ALA A 58 25.39 -3.73 -19.26
CA ALA A 58 24.90 -3.70 -20.62
C ALA A 58 25.24 -5.03 -21.31
N PRO A 59 24.32 -5.62 -22.09
CA PRO A 59 24.69 -6.79 -22.89
C PRO A 59 25.89 -6.43 -23.77
N PRO A 60 26.88 -7.33 -23.90
CA PRO A 60 28.02 -7.05 -24.72
C PRO A 60 27.60 -6.74 -26.16
N PRO A 61 28.23 -5.77 -26.82
CA PRO A 61 27.92 -5.48 -28.21
C PRO A 61 28.15 -6.74 -29.06
N LEU A 62 27.13 -7.04 -29.87
CA LEU A 62 27.28 -8.09 -30.90
C LEU A 62 28.50 -7.76 -31.77
N LEU A 63 29.51 -8.61 -31.72
CA LEU A 63 30.62 -8.55 -32.65
C LEU A 63 30.07 -8.74 -34.07
N PRO A 64 30.64 -8.07 -35.07
CA PRO A 64 30.25 -8.30 -36.46
C PRO A 64 30.47 -9.76 -36.83
N ASP A 65 29.46 -10.34 -37.45
CA ASP A 65 29.45 -11.65 -38.05
C ASP A 65 30.50 -11.69 -39.17
N ASP A 66 31.73 -12.12 -38.84
CA ASP A 66 32.66 -12.57 -39.85
C ASP A 66 32.26 -14.00 -40.24
N GLY A 67 31.59 -14.09 -41.36
CA GLY A 67 31.03 -15.30 -41.97
C GLY A 67 32.02 -16.44 -42.13
N GLY A 68 32.40 -17.08 -41.03
CA GLY A 68 32.99 -18.39 -40.95
C GLY A 68 31.89 -19.42 -40.92
N ALA A 69 31.69 -20.13 -42.02
CA ALA A 69 30.86 -21.32 -42.05
C ALA A 69 31.40 -22.30 -41.00
N PHE A 70 30.79 -22.28 -39.80
CA PHE A 70 31.00 -23.38 -38.86
C PHE A 70 30.32 -24.60 -39.44
N ASN A 71 31.17 -25.53 -39.91
CA ASN A 71 30.75 -26.90 -40.13
C ASN A 71 30.00 -27.36 -38.89
N SER A 72 28.72 -27.67 -39.00
CA SER A 72 27.94 -28.34 -37.96
C SER A 72 28.64 -29.69 -37.72
N GLU A 73 29.55 -29.73 -36.75
CA GLU A 73 30.15 -31.00 -36.33
C GLU A 73 28.99 -31.90 -35.86
N ALA A 74 28.94 -33.09 -36.48
CA ALA A 74 28.00 -34.16 -36.15
C ALA A 74 28.30 -34.70 -34.74
N GLY A 75 28.10 -33.85 -33.70
CA GLY A 75 28.45 -34.13 -32.32
C GLY A 75 27.88 -33.22 -31.27
N ALA A 76 27.07 -32.19 -31.64
CA ALA A 76 26.43 -31.32 -30.66
C ALA A 76 25.30 -32.06 -29.90
N LEU A 77 25.20 -31.82 -28.62
CA LEU A 77 24.04 -32.25 -27.83
C LEU A 77 22.81 -31.40 -28.22
N THR A 78 21.68 -32.06 -28.48
CA THR A 78 20.43 -31.37 -28.88
C THR A 78 19.24 -31.84 -28.03
N ILE A 79 18.26 -30.98 -27.86
CA ILE A 79 16.98 -31.28 -27.15
C ILE A 79 15.83 -31.34 -28.16
N SER A 80 14.93 -32.29 -27.96
CA SER A 80 13.65 -32.38 -28.67
C SER A 80 12.52 -32.63 -27.66
N PRO A 81 11.40 -31.94 -27.81
CA PRO A 81 11.12 -30.84 -28.72
C PRO A 81 11.89 -29.57 -28.36
N SER A 82 12.20 -28.74 -29.36
CA SER A 82 12.78 -27.40 -29.14
C SER A 82 11.70 -26.35 -29.00
N ALA A 83 11.82 -25.50 -27.95
CA ALA A 83 10.88 -24.41 -27.65
C ALA A 83 9.40 -24.82 -27.65
N PRO A 84 9.01 -25.91 -26.96
CA PRO A 84 7.63 -26.34 -26.93
C PRO A 84 6.73 -25.39 -26.09
N THR A 85 5.44 -25.42 -26.42
CA THR A 85 4.38 -24.84 -25.57
C THR A 85 3.52 -25.97 -25.02
N VAL A 86 3.32 -25.97 -23.70
CA VAL A 86 2.37 -26.85 -22.99
C VAL A 86 1.18 -26.01 -22.56
N THR A 87 -0.03 -26.42 -22.94
CA THR A 87 -1.26 -25.78 -22.46
C THR A 87 -1.87 -26.62 -21.34
N VAL A 88 -2.10 -25.97 -20.21
CA VAL A 88 -2.82 -26.53 -19.05
C VAL A 88 -4.22 -25.93 -19.04
N THR A 89 -5.24 -26.78 -19.06
CA THR A 89 -6.64 -26.34 -18.91
C THR A 89 -7.08 -26.60 -17.48
N LEU A 90 -7.65 -25.59 -16.82
CA LEU A 90 -8.14 -25.64 -15.45
C LEU A 90 -9.64 -25.30 -15.40
N GLY A 91 -10.26 -25.54 -14.26
CA GLY A 91 -11.68 -25.25 -14.03
C GLY A 91 -12.59 -26.41 -14.45
N ALA A 92 -13.60 -26.15 -15.26
CA ALA A 92 -14.70 -27.08 -15.54
C ALA A 92 -14.28 -28.43 -16.15
N THR A 93 -13.22 -28.45 -16.98
CA THR A 93 -12.69 -29.67 -17.61
C THR A 93 -11.16 -29.64 -17.55
N PRO A 94 -10.57 -29.96 -16.40
CA PRO A 94 -9.13 -29.85 -16.25
C PRO A 94 -8.37 -30.85 -17.13
N SER A 95 -7.29 -30.40 -17.73
CA SER A 95 -6.38 -31.22 -18.54
C SER A 95 -4.95 -30.75 -18.34
N MET A 96 -4.10 -31.65 -17.84
CA MET A 96 -2.66 -31.42 -17.64
C MET A 96 -1.91 -32.56 -18.29
N THR A 97 -1.36 -32.35 -19.48
CA THR A 97 -0.66 -33.40 -20.22
C THR A 97 0.85 -33.23 -20.03
N PRO A 98 1.55 -34.21 -19.44
CA PRO A 98 3.00 -34.20 -19.35
C PRO A 98 3.67 -34.18 -20.73
N LEU A 99 4.86 -33.56 -20.82
CA LEU A 99 5.64 -33.46 -22.04
C LEU A 99 6.98 -34.22 -21.89
N GLN A 100 7.26 -35.13 -22.81
CA GLN A 100 8.50 -35.88 -22.82
C GLN A 100 9.58 -35.12 -23.60
N PHE A 101 10.69 -34.77 -22.95
CA PHE A 101 11.92 -34.33 -23.59
C PHE A 101 12.88 -35.50 -23.86
N SER A 102 13.62 -35.40 -24.95
CA SER A 102 14.70 -36.32 -25.30
C SER A 102 15.94 -35.55 -25.72
N ALA A 103 17.08 -36.09 -25.41
CA ALA A 103 18.39 -35.54 -25.83
C ALA A 103 19.07 -36.46 -26.86
N THR A 104 19.68 -35.83 -27.87
CA THR A 104 20.47 -36.56 -28.88
C THR A 104 21.91 -36.06 -28.90
N TYR A 105 22.85 -36.97 -28.90
CA TYR A 105 24.28 -36.68 -29.01
C TYR A 105 24.88 -37.53 -30.14
N LYS A 106 25.53 -36.89 -31.12
CA LYS A 106 26.07 -37.56 -32.32
C LYS A 106 25.02 -38.41 -33.07
N GLY A 107 23.78 -37.91 -33.14
CA GLY A 107 22.68 -38.58 -33.83
C GLY A 107 22.01 -39.74 -33.09
N ALA A 108 22.47 -40.09 -31.88
CA ALA A 108 21.87 -41.13 -31.05
C ALA A 108 21.17 -40.54 -29.84
N THR A 109 20.01 -41.07 -29.46
CA THR A 109 19.33 -40.72 -28.24
C THR A 109 20.17 -41.13 -27.02
N VAL A 110 20.33 -40.20 -26.06
CA VAL A 110 21.15 -40.41 -24.85
C VAL A 110 20.37 -40.15 -23.58
N GLY A 111 20.74 -40.80 -22.49
CA GLY A 111 20.24 -40.54 -21.16
C GLY A 111 20.89 -39.29 -20.58
N ALA A 112 20.33 -38.12 -20.83
CA ALA A 112 20.80 -36.86 -20.27
C ALA A 112 20.24 -36.65 -18.85
N GLN A 113 20.94 -35.82 -18.08
CA GLN A 113 20.39 -35.25 -16.85
C GLN A 113 19.65 -33.96 -17.16
N TRP A 114 18.47 -33.80 -16.57
CA TRP A 114 17.56 -32.73 -16.86
C TRP A 114 17.33 -31.82 -15.65
N THR A 115 17.29 -30.53 -15.90
CA THR A 115 16.87 -29.51 -14.90
C THR A 115 15.95 -28.47 -15.52
N ILE A 116 15.18 -27.79 -14.68
CA ILE A 116 14.35 -26.64 -15.00
C ILE A 116 14.71 -25.49 -14.07
N ASP A 117 14.79 -24.29 -14.60
CA ASP A 117 15.14 -23.09 -13.84
C ASP A 117 13.94 -22.48 -13.06
N ARG A 118 12.71 -22.79 -13.50
CA ARG A 118 11.46 -22.31 -12.89
C ARG A 118 10.56 -23.49 -12.48
N GLY A 119 10.84 -24.03 -11.29
CA GLY A 119 10.13 -25.21 -10.76
C GLY A 119 8.64 -24.97 -10.45
N GLU A 120 8.24 -23.72 -10.24
CA GLU A 120 6.85 -23.35 -10.02
C GLU A 120 5.95 -23.55 -11.27
N LEU A 121 6.53 -23.58 -12.47
CA LEU A 121 5.81 -23.87 -13.71
C LEU A 121 5.61 -25.38 -13.91
N GLY A 122 6.33 -26.23 -13.17
CA GLY A 122 6.27 -27.68 -13.23
C GLY A 122 7.57 -28.35 -12.86
N THR A 123 7.56 -29.67 -12.83
CA THR A 123 8.71 -30.48 -12.46
C THR A 123 9.22 -31.28 -13.67
N ILE A 124 10.54 -31.51 -13.76
CA ILE A 124 11.14 -32.39 -14.77
C ILE A 124 11.85 -33.53 -14.11
N GLY A 125 11.60 -34.77 -14.59
CA GLY A 125 12.30 -35.96 -14.10
C GLY A 125 13.77 -35.93 -14.49
N VAL A 126 14.67 -35.81 -13.49
CA VAL A 126 16.13 -35.64 -13.68
C VAL A 126 16.75 -36.67 -14.63
N GLY A 127 16.33 -37.93 -14.55
CA GLY A 127 16.87 -39.01 -15.43
C GLY A 127 15.94 -39.37 -16.58
N THR A 128 14.70 -38.90 -16.59
CA THR A 128 13.65 -39.28 -17.57
C THR A 128 13.35 -38.23 -18.60
N GLY A 129 13.56 -36.94 -18.25
CA GLY A 129 13.16 -35.83 -19.10
C GLY A 129 11.65 -35.64 -19.25
N LEU A 130 10.84 -36.30 -18.38
CA LEU A 130 9.39 -36.11 -18.38
C LEU A 130 9.03 -34.85 -17.58
N PHE A 131 8.53 -33.85 -18.29
CA PHE A 131 8.01 -32.62 -17.66
C PHE A 131 6.54 -32.79 -17.32
N THR A 132 6.19 -32.47 -16.07
CA THR A 132 4.81 -32.43 -15.57
C THR A 132 4.50 -30.97 -15.22
N PRO A 133 3.54 -30.31 -15.93
CA PRO A 133 3.24 -28.91 -15.68
C PRO A 133 2.52 -28.71 -14.33
N ALA A 134 2.65 -27.52 -13.78
CA ALA A 134 1.89 -27.02 -12.64
C ALA A 134 0.75 -26.10 -13.11
N THR A 135 0.25 -25.25 -12.21
CA THR A 135 -0.94 -24.38 -12.42
C THR A 135 -0.59 -22.92 -12.70
N LEU A 136 0.69 -22.60 -12.85
CA LEU A 136 1.17 -21.26 -13.21
C LEU A 136 1.66 -21.23 -14.67
N GLY A 137 1.41 -20.12 -15.35
CA GLY A 137 1.89 -19.84 -16.69
C GLY A 137 3.26 -19.14 -16.67
N GLY A 138 3.97 -19.23 -17.80
CA GLY A 138 5.27 -18.55 -17.92
C GLY A 138 6.21 -19.26 -18.88
N VAL A 139 7.46 -18.76 -18.92
CA VAL A 139 8.54 -19.36 -19.73
C VAL A 139 9.66 -19.83 -18.80
N ALA A 140 10.03 -21.09 -18.91
CA ALA A 140 11.16 -21.70 -18.20
C ALA A 140 12.24 -22.15 -19.19
N THR A 141 13.45 -22.36 -18.69
CA THR A 141 14.56 -22.95 -19.43
C THR A 141 14.77 -24.40 -19.02
N ILE A 142 14.59 -25.32 -19.95
CA ILE A 142 14.94 -26.73 -19.76
C ILE A 142 16.39 -26.92 -20.16
N THR A 143 17.17 -27.55 -19.30
CA THR A 143 18.60 -27.85 -19.50
C THR A 143 18.82 -29.36 -19.54
N ALA A 144 19.51 -29.83 -20.57
CA ALA A 144 20.00 -31.19 -20.66
C ALA A 144 21.53 -31.23 -20.56
N THR A 145 22.05 -32.11 -19.73
CA THR A 145 23.52 -32.33 -19.56
C THR A 145 23.88 -33.77 -19.82
N TYR A 146 24.88 -33.97 -20.69
CA TYR A 146 25.41 -35.31 -21.02
C TYR A 146 26.92 -35.23 -21.25
N GLN A 147 27.70 -36.03 -20.53
CA GLN A 147 29.16 -36.12 -20.64
C GLN A 147 29.85 -34.73 -20.59
N GLY A 148 29.40 -33.82 -19.74
CA GLY A 148 29.96 -32.48 -19.60
C GLY A 148 29.52 -31.48 -20.67
N SER A 149 28.74 -31.89 -21.67
CA SER A 149 28.08 -30.98 -22.61
C SER A 149 26.69 -30.59 -22.09
N THR A 150 26.36 -29.33 -22.25
CA THR A 150 25.06 -28.78 -21.81
C THR A 150 24.38 -28.08 -22.99
N VAL A 151 23.04 -28.23 -23.08
CA VAL A 151 22.21 -27.56 -24.07
C VAL A 151 20.90 -27.15 -23.38
N THR A 152 20.33 -26.03 -23.79
CA THR A 152 19.09 -25.47 -23.25
C THR A 152 18.01 -25.29 -24.30
N THR A 153 16.75 -25.30 -23.87
CA THR A 153 15.60 -24.93 -24.68
C THR A 153 14.56 -24.23 -23.84
N PRO A 154 13.92 -23.14 -24.32
CA PRO A 154 12.78 -22.55 -23.60
C PRO A 154 11.58 -23.48 -23.64
N LEU A 155 10.81 -23.47 -22.56
CA LEU A 155 9.51 -24.14 -22.45
C LEU A 155 8.49 -23.09 -22.05
N THR A 156 7.42 -22.94 -22.81
CA THR A 156 6.28 -22.08 -22.45
C THR A 156 5.17 -22.92 -21.84
N VAL A 157 4.71 -22.55 -20.64
CA VAL A 157 3.49 -23.09 -20.03
C VAL A 157 2.39 -22.03 -20.16
N LYS A 158 1.26 -22.40 -20.79
CA LYS A 158 0.08 -21.53 -20.91
C LYS A 158 -1.07 -22.11 -20.10
N ILE A 159 -1.70 -21.26 -19.32
CA ILE A 159 -2.88 -21.64 -18.54
C ILE A 159 -4.12 -21.11 -19.22
N VAL A 160 -5.13 -21.96 -19.38
CA VAL A 160 -6.49 -21.59 -19.79
C VAL A 160 -7.43 -22.03 -18.68
N TYR A 161 -8.09 -21.07 -18.04
CA TYR A 161 -8.99 -21.35 -16.94
C TYR A 161 -10.42 -20.92 -17.31
N VAL A 162 -11.38 -21.85 -17.22
CA VAL A 162 -12.80 -21.54 -17.36
C VAL A 162 -13.49 -21.79 -16.02
N GLY A 163 -13.94 -20.69 -15.39
CA GLY A 163 -14.61 -20.69 -14.10
C GLY A 163 -16.11 -20.42 -14.20
N TYR A 164 -16.84 -20.94 -13.26
CA TYR A 164 -18.24 -20.62 -13.02
C TYR A 164 -18.38 -20.17 -11.58
N GLY A 165 -19.22 -19.15 -11.32
CA GLY A 165 -19.46 -18.67 -9.98
C GLY A 165 -19.89 -19.80 -9.03
N ASP A 166 -19.44 -19.74 -7.81
CA ASP A 166 -19.84 -20.66 -6.72
C ASP A 166 -20.70 -19.89 -5.71
N PRO A 167 -22.00 -20.18 -5.62
CA PRO A 167 -22.87 -19.50 -4.66
C PRO A 167 -22.56 -19.86 -3.20
N ASN A 168 -21.70 -20.88 -2.98
CA ASN A 168 -21.26 -21.27 -1.65
C ASN A 168 -19.81 -20.83 -1.36
N ALA A 169 -19.15 -20.14 -2.30
CA ALA A 169 -17.84 -19.57 -2.05
C ALA A 169 -17.95 -18.62 -0.86
N PRO A 170 -17.01 -18.69 0.12
CA PRO A 170 -17.01 -17.77 1.22
C PRO A 170 -16.89 -16.36 0.68
N ASP A 171 -17.66 -15.46 1.25
CA ASP A 171 -17.57 -14.05 0.93
C ASP A 171 -16.10 -13.60 1.05
N ALA A 172 -15.62 -12.92 0.05
CA ALA A 172 -14.29 -12.34 0.07
C ALA A 172 -14.30 -11.15 1.06
N GLY A 173 -14.12 -11.45 2.31
CA GLY A 173 -14.24 -10.50 3.42
C GLY A 173 -15.52 -10.68 4.21
N ALA A 174 -15.39 -10.88 5.53
CA ALA A 174 -16.52 -11.04 6.42
C ALA A 174 -17.31 -9.74 6.48
N GLY A 175 -18.48 -9.69 5.88
CA GLY A 175 -19.39 -8.61 6.11
C GLY A 175 -20.04 -7.92 4.92
N GLY A 176 -20.04 -8.52 3.75
CA GLY A 176 -20.80 -8.02 2.63
C GLY A 176 -20.18 -6.75 1.97
N ALA A 177 -20.95 -6.05 1.14
CA ALA A 177 -20.52 -4.81 0.48
C ALA A 177 -20.08 -3.71 1.48
N GLY A 178 -20.27 -3.93 2.77
CA GLY A 178 -19.86 -3.04 3.85
C GLY A 178 -18.93 -3.70 4.86
N GLY A 179 -18.38 -4.90 4.58
CA GLY A 179 -17.64 -5.66 5.58
C GLY A 179 -16.18 -5.29 5.73
N VAL A 180 -15.61 -5.81 6.79
CA VAL A 180 -14.18 -5.79 7.06
C VAL A 180 -13.47 -6.45 5.88
N GLY A 181 -12.42 -5.81 5.40
CA GLY A 181 -11.69 -6.24 4.20
C GLY A 181 -12.09 -5.57 2.90
N GLY A 182 -13.26 -4.95 2.84
CA GLY A 182 -13.66 -4.02 1.78
C GLY A 182 -13.62 -4.52 0.35
N VAL A 183 -13.57 -5.83 0.14
CA VAL A 183 -13.46 -6.41 -1.22
C VAL A 183 -14.79 -6.91 -1.78
N GLY A 184 -15.92 -6.47 -1.21
CA GLY A 184 -17.25 -6.79 -1.67
C GLY A 184 -17.71 -8.18 -1.24
N GLY A 185 -18.47 -8.26 -0.20
CA GLY A 185 -18.88 -9.46 0.45
C GLY A 185 -20.11 -10.17 -0.09
N SER A 186 -20.39 -10.11 -1.36
CA SER A 186 -21.53 -10.85 -1.93
C SER A 186 -21.14 -12.25 -2.42
N GLY A 187 -19.87 -12.67 -2.22
CA GLY A 187 -19.35 -13.88 -2.81
C GLY A 187 -19.27 -13.81 -4.33
N GLU A 188 -18.93 -14.92 -4.97
CA GLU A 188 -18.85 -14.98 -6.43
C GLU A 188 -20.22 -14.99 -7.13
N GLY A 189 -21.27 -15.26 -6.38
CA GLY A 189 -22.59 -15.50 -6.94
C GLY A 189 -22.72 -16.84 -7.71
N PRO A 190 -23.91 -17.17 -8.19
CA PRO A 190 -24.11 -18.40 -8.95
C PRO A 190 -23.45 -18.32 -10.32
N GLY A 191 -23.06 -19.50 -10.85
CA GLY A 191 -22.57 -19.63 -12.22
C GLY A 191 -23.67 -19.37 -13.25
N ALA A 192 -23.26 -18.83 -14.39
CA ALA A 192 -24.16 -18.63 -15.52
C ALA A 192 -24.68 -19.99 -16.07
N THR A 193 -25.92 -20.00 -16.55
CA THR A 193 -26.49 -21.17 -17.20
C THR A 193 -25.82 -21.44 -18.56
N SER A 194 -25.94 -22.66 -19.08
CA SER A 194 -25.40 -23.02 -20.41
C SER A 194 -25.89 -22.12 -21.56
N GLY A 195 -27.16 -21.66 -21.49
CA GLY A 195 -27.70 -20.70 -22.43
C GLY A 195 -27.05 -19.32 -22.32
N GLN A 196 -26.86 -18.84 -21.12
CA GLN A 196 -26.15 -17.56 -20.83
C GLN A 196 -24.68 -17.62 -21.27
N ILE A 197 -23.97 -18.73 -20.99
CA ILE A 197 -22.58 -18.94 -21.44
C ILE A 197 -22.49 -18.90 -22.96
N THR A 198 -23.42 -19.57 -23.66
CA THR A 198 -23.48 -19.54 -25.13
C THR A 198 -23.71 -18.12 -25.65
N ALA A 199 -24.61 -17.35 -25.03
CA ALA A 199 -24.88 -15.97 -25.39
C ALA A 199 -23.64 -15.07 -25.09
N LEU A 200 -23.02 -15.17 -23.92
CA LEU A 200 -21.86 -14.37 -23.50
C LEU A 200 -20.61 -14.57 -24.39
N ASN A 201 -20.52 -15.68 -25.12
CA ASN A 201 -19.47 -15.91 -26.12
C ASN A 201 -19.81 -15.33 -27.51
N GLY A 202 -20.95 -14.63 -27.65
CA GLY A 202 -21.33 -13.91 -28.85
C GLY A 202 -20.55 -12.59 -29.01
N THR A 203 -20.95 -11.80 -30.01
CA THR A 203 -20.37 -10.48 -30.26
C THR A 203 -21.18 -9.42 -29.52
N PRO A 204 -20.60 -8.72 -28.55
CA PRO A 204 -21.29 -7.67 -27.81
C PRO A 204 -21.45 -6.40 -28.64
N THR A 205 -22.43 -5.59 -28.27
CA THR A 205 -22.63 -4.23 -28.78
C THR A 205 -21.95 -3.26 -27.83
N ALA A 206 -21.15 -2.35 -28.40
CA ALA A 206 -20.48 -1.31 -27.59
C ALA A 206 -21.52 -0.30 -27.05
N ASP A 207 -21.41 0.02 -25.77
CA ASP A 207 -22.17 1.10 -25.15
C ASP A 207 -21.19 2.03 -24.42
N PRO A 208 -21.01 3.29 -24.87
CA PRO A 208 -20.08 4.24 -24.25
C PRO A 208 -20.50 4.68 -22.85
N ALA A 209 -21.72 4.38 -22.39
CA ALA A 209 -22.15 4.64 -21.03
C ALA A 209 -21.74 3.54 -20.03
N LEU A 210 -21.26 2.41 -20.54
CA LEU A 210 -20.66 1.36 -19.70
C LEU A 210 -19.19 1.69 -19.45
N LEU A 211 -18.83 1.95 -18.19
CA LEU A 211 -17.49 2.31 -17.78
C LEU A 211 -17.09 1.49 -16.57
N PHE A 212 -15.79 1.17 -16.45
CA PHE A 212 -15.24 0.77 -15.16
C PHE A 212 -15.32 1.95 -14.18
N LEU A 213 -15.70 1.67 -12.96
CA LEU A 213 -15.63 2.59 -11.83
C LEU A 213 -14.41 2.31 -10.96
N TYR A 214 -13.99 1.04 -10.90
CA TYR A 214 -12.82 0.55 -10.19
C TYR A 214 -12.51 -0.90 -10.63
N PRO A 215 -11.25 -1.32 -10.71
CA PRO A 215 -10.01 -0.52 -10.62
C PRO A 215 -9.89 0.52 -11.75
N TYR A 216 -8.80 1.29 -11.75
CA TYR A 216 -8.52 2.26 -12.82
C TYR A 216 -7.59 1.67 -13.87
N ASP A 217 -7.72 2.12 -15.11
CA ASP A 217 -6.80 1.75 -16.19
C ASP A 217 -5.35 2.06 -15.81
N LYS A 218 -4.39 1.20 -16.17
CA LYS A 218 -2.96 1.30 -15.89
C LYS A 218 -2.57 1.26 -14.41
N THR A 219 -3.46 0.83 -13.53
CA THR A 219 -3.10 0.55 -12.13
C THR A 219 -1.99 -0.50 -12.08
N VAL A 220 -0.99 -0.27 -11.22
CA VAL A 220 0.04 -1.25 -10.88
C VAL A 220 -0.37 -1.92 -9.57
N PHE A 221 -0.50 -3.25 -9.60
CA PHE A 221 -0.77 -4.06 -8.42
C PHE A 221 0.48 -4.82 -8.01
N PRO A 222 0.77 -4.95 -6.73
CA PRO A 222 1.80 -5.87 -6.25
C PRO A 222 1.25 -7.31 -6.21
N GLN A 223 2.14 -8.29 -6.10
CA GLN A 223 1.75 -9.66 -5.75
C GLN A 223 1.28 -9.75 -4.28
N ALA A 224 0.62 -10.86 -3.92
CA ALA A 224 0.15 -11.19 -2.56
C ALA A 224 -0.82 -10.20 -1.91
N VAL A 225 -1.49 -9.34 -2.68
CA VAL A 225 -2.61 -8.55 -2.18
C VAL A 225 -3.95 -9.24 -2.45
N LEU A 226 -4.97 -8.88 -1.68
CA LEU A 226 -6.32 -9.34 -1.96
C LEU A 226 -6.80 -8.82 -3.34
N PRO A 227 -7.61 -9.60 -4.06
CA PRO A 227 -8.08 -9.22 -5.38
C PRO A 227 -8.92 -7.93 -5.35
N PRO A 228 -8.85 -7.11 -6.40
CA PRO A 228 -9.71 -5.95 -6.51
C PRO A 228 -11.17 -6.37 -6.76
N LEU A 229 -12.10 -5.61 -6.21
CA LEU A 229 -13.51 -5.71 -6.57
C LEU A 229 -13.73 -4.98 -7.89
N LEU A 230 -14.07 -5.70 -8.94
CA LEU A 230 -14.45 -5.09 -10.23
C LEU A 230 -15.77 -4.34 -10.08
N GLN A 231 -15.82 -3.08 -10.49
CA GLN A 231 -17.02 -2.24 -10.37
C GLN A 231 -17.25 -1.48 -11.68
N TRP A 232 -18.50 -1.39 -12.11
CA TRP A 232 -18.87 -0.76 -13.38
C TRP A 232 -20.20 -0.02 -13.30
N THR A 233 -20.43 0.88 -14.27
CA THR A 233 -21.74 1.51 -14.49
C THR A 233 -22.65 0.56 -15.27
N LEU A 234 -23.95 0.72 -15.10
CA LEU A 234 -24.94 -0.02 -15.93
C LEU A 234 -25.37 0.75 -17.18
N GLY A 235 -24.88 1.98 -17.39
CA GLY A 235 -25.37 2.83 -18.46
C GLY A 235 -26.90 2.98 -18.41
N SER A 236 -27.57 2.64 -19.50
CA SER A 236 -29.04 2.61 -19.56
C SER A 236 -29.64 1.24 -19.21
N HIS A 237 -28.82 0.25 -18.84
CA HIS A 237 -29.25 -1.14 -18.66
C HIS A 237 -29.60 -1.40 -17.19
N THR A 238 -30.84 -1.74 -16.91
CA THR A 238 -31.34 -1.88 -15.53
C THR A 238 -31.46 -3.33 -15.07
N SER A 239 -31.32 -4.29 -15.96
CA SER A 239 -31.57 -5.71 -15.69
C SER A 239 -30.53 -6.59 -16.36
N ILE A 240 -29.40 -6.77 -15.71
CA ILE A 240 -28.32 -7.66 -16.16
C ILE A 240 -28.56 -9.05 -15.59
N ALA A 241 -28.55 -10.05 -16.45
CA ALA A 241 -28.81 -11.45 -16.13
C ALA A 241 -27.54 -12.28 -15.92
N ALA A 242 -26.43 -11.89 -16.56
CA ALA A 242 -25.15 -12.56 -16.42
C ALA A 242 -23.99 -11.64 -16.87
N ALA A 243 -22.76 -11.98 -16.46
CA ALA A 243 -21.54 -11.33 -16.93
C ALA A 243 -20.47 -12.36 -17.26
N LEU A 244 -19.63 -12.03 -18.26
CA LEU A 244 -18.35 -12.66 -18.51
C LEU A 244 -17.24 -11.73 -18.04
N ILE A 245 -16.41 -12.21 -17.11
CA ILE A 245 -15.15 -11.59 -16.72
C ILE A 245 -14.03 -12.31 -17.46
N HIS A 246 -13.29 -11.59 -18.30
CA HIS A 246 -12.16 -12.13 -19.04
C HIS A 246 -10.87 -11.41 -18.61
N ILE A 247 -9.96 -12.14 -17.98
CA ILE A 247 -8.64 -11.65 -17.54
C ILE A 247 -7.59 -12.42 -18.32
N SER A 248 -6.75 -11.72 -19.06
CA SER A 248 -5.75 -12.37 -19.89
C SER A 248 -4.42 -11.62 -19.93
N GLU A 249 -3.36 -12.38 -20.00
CA GLU A 249 -2.00 -11.95 -20.28
C GLU A 249 -1.32 -13.01 -21.19
N THR A 250 -0.02 -12.89 -21.45
CA THR A 250 0.68 -13.74 -22.44
C THR A 250 0.54 -15.23 -22.16
N ASN A 251 0.59 -15.63 -20.89
CA ASN A 251 0.64 -17.02 -20.48
C ASN A 251 -0.55 -17.47 -19.63
N TYR A 252 -1.53 -16.59 -19.41
CA TYR A 252 -2.72 -16.88 -18.62
C TYR A 252 -3.96 -16.30 -19.28
N ASP A 253 -5.01 -17.13 -19.45
CA ASP A 253 -6.32 -16.75 -19.99
C ASP A 253 -7.42 -17.28 -19.08
N TYR A 254 -8.13 -16.39 -18.39
CA TYR A 254 -9.23 -16.70 -17.50
C TYR A 254 -10.54 -16.18 -18.04
N LYS A 255 -11.58 -17.02 -18.08
CA LYS A 255 -12.96 -16.67 -18.38
C LYS A 255 -13.87 -17.15 -17.26
N GLY A 256 -14.44 -16.19 -16.52
CA GLY A 256 -15.42 -16.43 -15.48
C GLY A 256 -16.84 -16.05 -15.94
N TYR A 257 -17.80 -16.94 -15.77
CA TYR A 257 -19.20 -16.74 -16.16
C TYR A 257 -20.09 -16.70 -14.94
N PHE A 258 -20.67 -15.54 -14.63
CA PHE A 258 -21.39 -15.28 -13.40
C PHE A 258 -22.82 -14.85 -13.64
N GLN A 259 -23.73 -15.26 -12.74
CA GLN A 259 -24.99 -14.59 -12.49
C GLN A 259 -24.82 -13.54 -11.39
N PRO A 260 -25.75 -12.57 -11.28
CA PRO A 260 -25.65 -11.53 -10.28
C PRO A 260 -25.55 -12.09 -8.84
N PRO A 261 -24.50 -11.78 -8.09
CA PRO A 261 -24.47 -12.06 -6.64
C PRO A 261 -25.47 -11.16 -5.89
N ALA A 262 -25.72 -9.96 -6.41
CA ALA A 262 -26.68 -8.99 -5.88
C ALA A 262 -27.32 -8.17 -7.02
N THR A 263 -28.45 -7.56 -6.74
CA THR A 263 -29.15 -6.68 -7.71
C THR A 263 -29.10 -5.23 -7.19
N PRO A 264 -28.63 -4.28 -8.00
CA PRO A 264 -28.20 -4.38 -9.40
C PRO A 264 -26.82 -5.05 -9.54
N PHE A 265 -26.56 -5.71 -10.69
CA PHE A 265 -25.29 -6.37 -10.97
C PHE A 265 -24.25 -5.34 -11.48
N GLN A 266 -23.55 -4.68 -10.57
CA GLN A 266 -22.61 -3.58 -10.83
C GLN A 266 -21.20 -3.86 -10.31
N ASN A 267 -20.99 -5.00 -9.67
CA ASN A 267 -19.66 -5.39 -9.17
C ASN A 267 -19.53 -6.92 -9.15
N GLN A 268 -18.29 -7.38 -9.22
CA GLN A 268 -17.94 -8.79 -9.18
C GLN A 268 -16.56 -8.95 -8.51
N PRO A 269 -16.43 -9.73 -7.43
CA PRO A 269 -15.14 -10.09 -6.90
C PRO A 269 -14.39 -11.02 -7.87
N VAL A 270 -13.06 -10.84 -7.96
CA VAL A 270 -12.19 -11.81 -8.62
C VAL A 270 -11.85 -12.90 -7.60
N PRO A 271 -12.01 -14.21 -7.92
CA PRO A 271 -11.63 -15.26 -6.97
C PRO A 271 -10.16 -15.18 -6.59
N GLN A 272 -9.84 -15.35 -5.29
CA GLN A 272 -8.45 -15.22 -4.78
C GLN A 272 -7.47 -16.14 -5.52
N ALA A 273 -7.88 -17.40 -5.77
CA ALA A 273 -7.02 -18.35 -6.47
C ALA A 273 -6.71 -17.92 -7.92
N ILE A 274 -7.68 -17.29 -8.59
CA ILE A 274 -7.51 -16.74 -9.96
C ILE A 274 -6.59 -15.53 -9.93
N TRP A 275 -6.82 -14.62 -8.97
CA TRP A 275 -5.98 -13.43 -8.79
C TRP A 275 -4.51 -13.79 -8.54
N ASN A 276 -4.27 -14.73 -7.61
CA ASN A 276 -2.93 -15.23 -7.34
C ASN A 276 -2.30 -15.86 -8.60
N ALA A 277 -3.05 -16.70 -9.31
CA ALA A 277 -2.53 -17.36 -10.50
C ALA A 277 -2.16 -16.36 -11.62
N VAL A 278 -2.97 -15.33 -11.86
CA VAL A 278 -2.64 -14.23 -12.77
C VAL A 278 -1.39 -13.48 -12.29
N ALA A 279 -1.36 -13.09 -11.01
CA ALA A 279 -0.28 -12.28 -10.45
C ALA A 279 1.08 -13.00 -10.48
N TYR A 280 1.10 -14.31 -10.23
CA TYR A 280 2.34 -15.09 -10.23
C TYR A 280 2.72 -15.65 -11.60
N SER A 281 1.79 -15.71 -12.57
CA SER A 281 2.11 -16.05 -13.97
C SER A 281 2.65 -14.85 -14.73
N ASN A 282 2.37 -13.63 -14.28
CA ASN A 282 2.79 -12.39 -14.91
C ASN A 282 4.27 -12.09 -14.65
N SER A 283 4.97 -11.59 -15.65
CA SER A 283 6.39 -11.21 -15.59
C SER A 283 6.62 -9.73 -15.86
N GLY A 284 5.60 -8.88 -15.63
CA GLY A 284 5.63 -7.44 -15.88
C GLY A 284 4.93 -6.99 -17.16
N GLU A 285 4.34 -7.92 -17.93
CA GLU A 285 3.49 -7.59 -19.07
C GLU A 285 2.11 -7.09 -18.63
N ASN A 286 1.42 -6.41 -19.56
CA ASN A 286 0.07 -5.90 -19.32
C ASN A 286 -0.94 -7.03 -19.17
N VAL A 287 -1.78 -6.92 -18.15
CA VAL A 287 -2.96 -7.77 -17.92
C VAL A 287 -4.17 -7.07 -18.49
N SER A 288 -4.82 -7.67 -19.49
CA SER A 288 -6.10 -7.19 -20.04
C SER A 288 -7.25 -7.70 -19.20
N VAL A 289 -8.16 -6.80 -18.82
CA VAL A 289 -9.36 -7.13 -18.06
C VAL A 289 -10.58 -6.61 -18.80
N GLN A 290 -11.56 -7.47 -19.04
CA GLN A 290 -12.75 -7.16 -19.79
C GLN A 290 -14.00 -7.67 -19.08
N VAL A 291 -15.06 -6.87 -19.14
CA VAL A 291 -16.40 -7.25 -18.66
C VAL A 291 -17.40 -7.16 -19.81
N THR A 292 -18.08 -8.26 -20.10
CA THR A 292 -19.20 -8.33 -21.05
C THR A 292 -20.47 -8.65 -20.28
N LEU A 293 -21.53 -7.90 -20.52
CA LEU A 293 -22.80 -8.00 -19.80
C LEU A 293 -23.89 -8.59 -20.73
N LEU A 294 -24.66 -9.53 -20.19
CA LEU A 294 -25.85 -10.07 -20.82
C LEU A 294 -27.08 -9.52 -20.10
N ASP A 295 -27.95 -8.80 -20.81
CA ASP A 295 -29.20 -8.33 -20.24
C ASP A 295 -30.28 -9.42 -20.20
N SER A 296 -31.37 -9.17 -19.48
CA SER A 296 -32.48 -10.10 -19.34
C SER A 296 -33.29 -10.28 -20.64
N ALA A 297 -33.09 -9.41 -21.64
CA ALA A 297 -33.69 -9.54 -22.97
C ALA A 297 -32.83 -10.40 -23.92
N GLY A 298 -31.61 -10.79 -23.49
CA GLY A 298 -30.69 -11.61 -24.28
C GLY A 298 -29.73 -10.80 -25.14
N ALA A 299 -29.63 -9.48 -24.99
CA ALA A 299 -28.65 -8.66 -25.69
C ALA A 299 -27.34 -8.60 -24.94
N LEU A 300 -26.23 -8.53 -25.69
CA LEU A 300 -24.85 -8.41 -25.16
C LEU A 300 -24.32 -7.00 -25.28
N TRP A 301 -23.69 -6.53 -24.21
CA TRP A 301 -23.15 -5.18 -24.08
C TRP A 301 -21.69 -5.20 -23.64
N GLY A 302 -20.89 -4.28 -24.17
CA GLY A 302 -19.45 -4.16 -23.86
C GLY A 302 -18.56 -4.61 -25.03
N PRO A 303 -17.35 -5.19 -24.79
CA PRO A 303 -16.74 -5.25 -23.47
C PRO A 303 -16.33 -3.87 -22.97
N ILE A 304 -16.44 -3.64 -21.66
CA ILE A 304 -15.65 -2.60 -20.99
C ILE A 304 -14.28 -3.20 -20.71
N SER A 305 -13.21 -2.43 -20.95
CA SER A 305 -11.86 -2.97 -20.94
C SER A 305 -10.88 -2.03 -20.24
N GLU A 306 -9.96 -2.61 -19.46
CA GLU A 306 -8.82 -1.94 -18.87
C GLU A 306 -7.56 -2.79 -19.00
N SER A 307 -6.42 -2.17 -18.76
CA SER A 307 -5.12 -2.80 -18.76
C SER A 307 -4.39 -2.49 -17.46
N TRP A 308 -3.96 -3.51 -16.74
CA TRP A 308 -3.21 -3.37 -15.49
C TRP A 308 -1.81 -3.92 -15.63
N ILE A 309 -0.96 -3.62 -14.65
CA ILE A 309 0.40 -4.14 -14.51
C ILE A 309 0.47 -4.87 -13.18
N ILE A 310 1.13 -6.03 -13.14
CA ILE A 310 1.48 -6.70 -11.90
C ILE A 310 2.98 -6.50 -11.67
N ALA A 311 3.33 -5.81 -10.60
CA ALA A 311 4.71 -5.69 -10.17
C ALA A 311 5.24 -7.06 -9.68
N PRO A 312 6.44 -7.50 -10.10
CA PRO A 312 7.00 -8.78 -9.68
C PRO A 312 7.58 -8.71 -8.26
N GLY A 313 6.74 -8.44 -7.28
CA GLY A 313 7.10 -8.33 -5.86
C GLY A 313 5.89 -8.10 -4.99
N THR A 314 6.01 -8.45 -3.72
CA THR A 314 4.97 -8.28 -2.69
C THR A 314 5.14 -6.95 -1.95
N LEU A 315 4.07 -6.45 -1.35
CA LEU A 315 4.18 -5.32 -0.42
C LEU A 315 4.77 -5.78 0.90
N LYS A 316 6.02 -5.39 1.16
CA LYS A 316 6.70 -5.74 2.41
C LYS A 316 6.28 -4.83 3.56
N GLY A 317 6.12 -5.42 4.75
CA GLY A 317 5.89 -4.69 6.00
C GLY A 317 4.43 -4.48 6.36
N THR A 318 4.21 -3.59 7.33
CA THR A 318 2.91 -3.32 7.96
C THR A 318 2.50 -1.87 7.77
N ILE A 319 1.23 -1.64 7.48
CA ILE A 319 0.63 -0.28 7.42
C ILE A 319 -0.14 -0.04 8.71
N TYR A 320 0.36 0.89 9.54
CA TYR A 320 -0.34 1.40 10.71
C TYR A 320 -1.18 2.61 10.31
N TYR A 321 -2.39 2.78 10.88
CA TYR A 321 -3.25 3.89 10.50
C TYR A 321 -4.23 4.29 11.61
N ASN A 322 -4.69 5.54 11.56
CA ASN A 322 -5.78 6.00 12.41
C ASN A 322 -7.12 5.55 11.83
N SER A 323 -7.97 4.97 12.66
CA SER A 323 -9.35 4.62 12.29
C SER A 323 -10.33 5.34 13.22
N TYR A 324 -11.33 5.97 12.61
CA TYR A 324 -12.44 6.64 13.30
C TYR A 324 -13.74 5.97 12.87
N GLY A 325 -14.45 5.40 13.82
CA GLY A 325 -15.61 4.56 13.55
C GLY A 325 -15.28 3.07 13.45
N THR A 326 -14.11 2.66 13.97
CA THR A 326 -13.75 1.24 14.03
C THR A 326 -14.66 0.44 14.94
N ASN A 327 -14.94 -0.80 14.54
CA ASN A 327 -15.63 -1.79 15.38
C ASN A 327 -14.71 -2.50 16.38
N LEU A 328 -13.39 -2.22 16.34
CA LEU A 328 -12.40 -2.85 17.21
C LEU A 328 -12.19 -2.08 18.53
N ALA A 329 -12.74 -0.87 18.65
CA ALA A 329 -12.70 -0.07 19.87
C ALA A 329 -13.98 0.80 19.95
N HIS A 330 -14.60 0.89 21.14
CA HIS A 330 -15.86 1.59 21.36
C HIS A 330 -15.67 2.71 22.38
N ASN A 331 -14.78 3.64 22.13
CA ASN A 331 -14.30 4.67 23.05
C ASN A 331 -14.86 6.07 22.79
N LEU A 332 -15.66 6.25 21.75
CA LEU A 332 -16.34 7.51 21.43
C LEU A 332 -17.86 7.30 21.51
N CYS A 333 -18.53 8.24 22.18
CA CYS A 333 -19.99 8.24 22.27
C CYS A 333 -20.62 9.14 21.20
N CYS A 334 -21.93 9.13 21.16
CA CYS A 334 -22.76 10.09 20.45
C CYS A 334 -22.76 9.93 18.93
N ALA A 335 -22.57 8.70 18.43
CA ALA A 335 -22.82 8.39 17.02
C ALA A 335 -24.33 8.54 16.73
N ILE A 336 -24.64 9.12 15.57
CA ILE A 336 -26.02 9.21 15.10
C ILE A 336 -26.37 7.92 14.37
N GLY A 337 -27.31 7.16 14.89
CA GLY A 337 -27.84 5.96 14.23
C GLY A 337 -28.60 6.26 12.95
N ALA A 338 -28.91 5.21 12.18
CA ALA A 338 -29.65 5.32 10.94
C ALA A 338 -31.06 5.94 11.10
N ASP A 339 -31.61 5.92 12.30
CA ASP A 339 -32.89 6.51 12.70
C ASP A 339 -32.75 7.93 13.29
N GLY A 340 -31.53 8.48 13.31
CA GLY A 340 -31.23 9.80 13.89
C GLY A 340 -31.11 9.80 15.43
N THR A 341 -31.07 8.63 16.07
CA THR A 341 -30.84 8.48 17.50
C THR A 341 -29.36 8.32 17.85
N ASP A 342 -28.98 8.64 19.10
CA ASP A 342 -27.64 8.36 19.62
C ASP A 342 -27.45 6.87 19.76
N ASP A 343 -26.50 6.31 19.02
CA ASP A 343 -26.13 4.90 19.06
C ASP A 343 -25.26 4.54 20.27
N GLY A 344 -24.85 5.53 21.06
CA GLY A 344 -23.98 5.35 22.24
C GLY A 344 -22.69 4.66 21.88
N ALA A 345 -21.59 4.85 22.46
CA ALA A 345 -20.24 4.26 22.30
C ALA A 345 -20.09 3.02 21.36
N LYS A 346 -20.74 3.04 20.20
CA LYS A 346 -20.69 1.94 19.22
C LYS A 346 -19.53 2.04 18.22
N PHE A 347 -18.80 3.12 18.22
CA PHE A 347 -17.63 3.35 17.37
C PHE A 347 -16.47 3.90 18.18
N GLY A 348 -15.28 3.88 17.62
CA GLY A 348 -14.10 4.34 18.32
C GLY A 348 -13.04 4.98 17.44
N GLY A 349 -12.07 5.62 18.10
CA GLY A 349 -10.84 6.11 17.52
C GLY A 349 -9.66 5.28 18.03
N ALA A 350 -8.91 4.67 17.12
CA ALA A 350 -7.80 3.78 17.46
C ALA A 350 -6.70 3.81 16.38
N THR A 351 -5.53 3.32 16.74
CA THR A 351 -4.50 2.97 15.76
C THR A 351 -4.60 1.49 15.45
N LEU A 352 -4.83 1.19 14.19
CA LEU A 352 -4.92 -0.16 13.64
C LEU A 352 -3.73 -0.46 12.75
N ALA A 353 -3.56 -1.74 12.39
CA ALA A 353 -2.54 -2.19 11.45
C ALA A 353 -3.08 -3.19 10.45
N ILE A 354 -2.59 -3.11 9.20
CA ILE A 354 -2.80 -4.10 8.14
C ILE A 354 -1.42 -4.67 7.78
N LYS A 355 -1.26 -5.98 7.96
CA LYS A 355 -0.06 -6.73 7.59
C LYS A 355 -0.14 -7.25 6.16
N GLU A 356 0.99 -7.66 5.60
CA GLU A 356 1.04 -8.34 4.31
C GLU A 356 0.06 -9.53 4.29
N GLY A 357 -0.77 -9.64 3.25
CA GLY A 357 -1.74 -10.73 3.08
C GLY A 357 -2.91 -10.76 4.07
N ALA A 358 -3.03 -9.77 4.97
CA ALA A 358 -4.13 -9.73 5.93
C ALA A 358 -5.48 -9.51 5.22
N THR A 359 -6.51 -10.18 5.73
CA THR A 359 -7.91 -9.98 5.32
C THR A 359 -8.63 -8.95 6.20
N ASP A 360 -8.11 -8.70 7.39
CA ASP A 360 -8.72 -7.87 8.44
C ASP A 360 -7.65 -7.04 9.14
N PRO A 361 -7.98 -5.83 9.64
CA PRO A 361 -7.07 -5.06 10.44
C PRO A 361 -6.98 -5.60 11.87
N VAL A 362 -5.88 -5.27 12.54
CA VAL A 362 -5.69 -5.59 13.96
C VAL A 362 -5.57 -4.32 14.79
N LEU A 363 -6.12 -4.34 16.01
CA LEU A 363 -6.02 -3.25 16.97
C LEU A 363 -4.60 -3.22 17.57
N ILE A 364 -3.95 -2.07 17.48
CA ILE A 364 -2.59 -1.85 18.01
C ILE A 364 -2.61 -0.98 19.25
N ALA A 365 -3.32 0.16 19.18
CA ALA A 365 -3.40 1.10 20.28
C ALA A 365 -4.81 1.69 20.40
N GLY A 366 -5.29 1.81 21.63
CA GLY A 366 -6.66 2.16 21.95
C GLY A 366 -7.43 0.96 22.53
N ASN A 367 -8.54 1.24 23.17
CA ASN A 367 -9.47 0.25 23.72
C ASN A 367 -10.85 0.89 23.90
N ASP A 368 -11.81 0.17 24.47
CA ASP A 368 -13.17 0.65 24.67
C ASP A 368 -13.32 1.89 25.60
N SER A 369 -12.28 2.29 26.29
CA SER A 369 -12.30 3.44 27.19
C SER A 369 -11.37 4.58 26.77
N GLU A 370 -10.39 4.31 25.91
CA GLU A 370 -9.31 5.24 25.60
C GLU A 370 -8.98 5.28 24.10
N CYS A 371 -9.14 6.47 23.52
CA CYS A 371 -8.72 6.75 22.16
C CYS A 371 -7.19 6.86 22.05
N ARG A 372 -6.60 6.24 21.03
CA ARG A 372 -5.18 6.35 20.70
C ARG A 372 -5.06 6.56 19.18
N VAL A 373 -4.79 7.79 18.81
CA VAL A 373 -4.67 8.25 17.41
C VAL A 373 -3.49 9.21 17.26
N CYS A 374 -3.36 9.86 16.12
CA CYS A 374 -2.27 10.82 15.83
C CYS A 374 -0.89 10.18 15.98
N HIS A 375 -0.75 9.00 15.41
CA HIS A 375 0.42 8.15 15.56
C HIS A 375 1.58 8.53 14.63
N ALA A 376 2.78 8.11 15.01
CA ALA A 376 3.94 7.94 14.15
C ALA A 376 4.61 6.60 14.46
N VAL A 377 5.29 6.01 13.49
CA VAL A 377 5.95 4.71 13.64
C VAL A 377 7.38 4.81 13.13
N SER A 378 8.33 4.10 13.76
CA SER A 378 9.69 3.98 13.25
C SER A 378 9.69 3.17 11.94
N ALA A 379 10.53 3.55 10.97
CA ALA A 379 10.63 2.85 9.69
C ALA A 379 10.98 1.36 9.85
N GLY A 380 11.75 1.00 10.88
CA GLY A 380 12.07 -0.38 11.26
C GLY A 380 10.98 -1.09 12.08
N GLY A 381 9.79 -0.50 12.25
CA GLY A 381 8.63 -1.14 12.88
C GLY A 381 8.75 -1.47 14.37
N SER A 382 9.78 -0.96 15.07
CA SER A 382 10.01 -1.32 16.46
C SER A 382 9.21 -0.51 17.47
N THR A 383 8.90 0.75 17.14
CA THR A 383 8.30 1.73 18.06
C THR A 383 7.19 2.51 17.37
N LEU A 384 6.03 2.55 18.02
CA LEU A 384 4.92 3.42 17.66
C LEU A 384 4.71 4.43 18.78
N ILE A 385 4.36 5.67 18.46
CA ILE A 385 3.88 6.67 19.41
C ILE A 385 2.51 7.18 19.01
N THR A 386 1.64 7.37 19.99
CA THR A 386 0.30 7.93 19.80
C THR A 386 0.06 9.09 20.77
N GLN A 387 -0.90 9.92 20.44
CA GLN A 387 -1.44 10.87 21.41
C GLN A 387 -2.29 10.15 22.45
N GLN A 388 -2.23 10.61 23.71
CA GLN A 388 -3.06 10.15 24.80
C GLN A 388 -3.93 11.30 25.35
N GLY A 389 -5.23 11.02 25.44
CA GLY A 389 -6.20 11.96 26.02
C GLY A 389 -6.54 13.16 25.15
N SER A 390 -7.46 13.97 25.63
CA SER A 390 -8.06 15.09 24.88
C SER A 390 -7.24 16.38 24.89
N SER A 391 -6.25 16.48 25.76
CA SER A 391 -5.49 17.72 25.99
C SER A 391 -4.09 17.73 25.38
N TYR A 392 -3.71 16.70 24.63
CA TYR A 392 -2.33 16.51 24.09
C TYR A 392 -1.22 16.59 25.16
N SER A 393 -1.62 16.49 26.45
CA SER A 393 -0.68 16.64 27.57
C SER A 393 0.23 15.44 27.76
N THR A 394 -0.14 14.32 27.19
CA THR A 394 0.63 13.06 27.25
C THR A 394 0.58 12.37 25.89
N SER A 395 1.55 11.50 25.66
CA SER A 395 1.60 10.55 24.56
C SER A 395 1.94 9.17 25.11
N SER A 396 1.70 8.13 24.34
CA SER A 396 2.11 6.77 24.69
C SER A 396 2.99 6.21 23.59
N THR A 397 4.11 5.59 23.97
CA THR A 397 4.90 4.74 23.06
C THR A 397 4.49 3.30 23.22
N TYR A 398 4.58 2.54 22.15
CA TYR A 398 4.29 1.12 22.08
C TYR A 398 5.51 0.39 21.54
N ALA A 399 6.01 -0.59 22.31
CA ALA A 399 7.07 -1.48 21.86
C ALA A 399 6.46 -2.58 20.99
N LEU A 400 6.47 -2.40 19.67
CA LEU A 400 5.82 -3.29 18.71
C LEU A 400 6.45 -4.70 18.66
N THR A 401 7.74 -4.80 19.03
CA THR A 401 8.48 -6.07 19.17
C THR A 401 8.19 -6.79 20.49
N ASN A 402 7.47 -6.17 21.42
CA ASN A 402 7.18 -6.72 22.75
C ASN A 402 5.68 -6.62 23.07
N SER A 403 4.87 -7.35 22.31
CA SER A 403 3.41 -7.45 22.53
C SER A 403 2.71 -6.09 22.68
N ASN A 404 3.17 -5.08 21.95
CA ASN A 404 2.65 -3.72 21.98
C ASN A 404 2.65 -3.11 23.41
N LEU A 405 3.71 -3.35 24.19
CA LEU A 405 3.82 -2.82 25.54
C LEU A 405 3.75 -1.28 25.53
N GLU A 406 2.72 -0.74 26.16
CA GLU A 406 2.50 0.70 26.26
C GLU A 406 3.35 1.34 27.38
N THR A 407 3.95 2.48 27.07
CA THR A 407 4.66 3.35 28.05
C THR A 407 4.17 4.79 27.87
N VAL A 408 3.63 5.38 28.93
CA VAL A 408 3.19 6.78 28.90
C VAL A 408 4.37 7.72 28.88
N VAL A 409 4.38 8.65 27.94
CA VAL A 409 5.39 9.70 27.80
C VAL A 409 4.79 11.03 28.23
N PRO A 410 5.14 11.57 29.40
CA PRO A 410 4.60 12.83 29.87
C PRO A 410 5.03 14.00 28.96
N ASN A 411 4.07 14.79 28.55
CA ASN A 411 4.30 16.08 27.91
C ASN A 411 3.99 17.18 28.92
N ASN A 412 5.01 17.66 29.60
CA ASN A 412 4.87 18.53 30.78
C ASN A 412 4.20 19.88 30.51
N ASN A 413 4.05 20.28 29.26
CA ASN A 413 3.52 21.59 28.89
C ASN A 413 2.20 21.55 28.10
N GLY A 414 1.69 20.35 27.74
CA GLY A 414 0.51 20.24 26.90
C GLY A 414 0.66 20.88 25.50
N ASP A 415 1.89 20.95 25.00
CA ASP A 415 2.25 21.66 23.77
C ASP A 415 2.20 20.81 22.50
N GLY A 416 1.70 19.58 22.62
CA GLY A 416 1.54 18.68 21.47
C GLY A 416 2.83 18.17 20.83
N ARG A 417 3.99 18.38 21.47
CA ARG A 417 5.31 18.09 20.87
C ARG A 417 5.51 16.66 20.39
N PHE A 418 4.78 15.70 20.94
CA PHE A 418 4.81 14.29 20.55
C PHE A 418 3.57 13.86 19.76
N THR A 419 2.83 14.81 19.23
CA THR A 419 1.79 14.56 18.23
C THR A 419 2.46 14.55 16.87
N TYR A 420 2.42 13.42 16.15
CA TYR A 420 3.12 13.23 14.88
C TYR A 420 4.62 13.60 14.88
N PRO A 421 5.44 13.17 15.86
CA PRO A 421 6.86 13.41 15.81
C PRO A 421 7.51 12.55 14.71
N ALA A 422 8.71 12.91 14.25
CA ALA A 422 9.52 11.96 13.50
C ALA A 422 10.17 10.96 14.46
N ILE A 423 10.10 9.67 14.15
CA ILE A 423 10.81 8.61 14.89
C ILE A 423 11.98 8.14 14.04
N SER A 424 13.19 8.03 14.64
CA SER A 424 14.34 7.47 13.93
C SER A 424 14.03 6.04 13.45
N PRO A 425 14.59 5.58 12.31
CA PRO A 425 14.27 4.28 11.75
C PRO A 425 14.42 3.11 12.73
N ASP A 426 15.39 3.17 13.63
CA ASP A 426 15.63 2.17 14.69
C ASP A 426 14.72 2.33 15.93
N GLY A 427 13.82 3.32 15.94
CA GLY A 427 12.82 3.51 16.99
C GLY A 427 13.38 4.08 18.31
N THR A 428 14.56 4.68 18.33
CA THR A 428 15.22 5.12 19.59
C THR A 428 15.13 6.61 19.87
N LEU A 429 14.90 7.45 18.85
CA LEU A 429 14.88 8.91 18.94
C LEU A 429 13.59 9.49 18.40
N LEU A 430 13.13 10.58 19.02
CA LEU A 430 12.00 11.40 18.58
C LEU A 430 12.50 12.79 18.21
N PHE A 431 12.18 13.27 17.01
CA PHE A 431 12.33 14.66 16.64
C PHE A 431 10.95 15.33 16.68
N THR A 432 10.85 16.38 17.49
CA THR A 432 9.55 16.93 17.86
C THR A 432 8.87 17.71 16.75
N HIS A 433 7.56 17.62 16.76
CA HIS A 433 6.60 18.42 16.02
C HIS A 433 6.28 19.71 16.82
N GLU A 434 6.15 20.83 16.14
CA GLU A 434 5.86 22.17 16.72
C GLU A 434 6.85 22.68 17.78
N THR A 435 6.64 23.94 18.24
CA THR A 435 7.35 24.64 19.32
C THR A 435 8.83 24.28 19.49
N ALA A 436 9.77 25.02 18.92
CA ALA A 436 11.21 24.82 19.08
C ALA A 436 11.63 23.34 18.97
N SER A 437 11.73 22.84 17.74
CA SER A 437 12.12 21.46 17.46
C SER A 437 13.34 21.01 18.23
N ALA A 438 13.29 19.83 18.82
CA ALA A 438 14.34 19.26 19.65
C ALA A 438 14.35 17.72 19.52
N LEU A 439 15.43 17.11 19.96
CA LEU A 439 15.65 15.67 19.93
C LEU A 439 15.42 15.07 21.33
N TYR A 440 14.65 13.99 21.39
CA TYR A 440 14.32 13.25 22.61
C TYR A 440 14.57 11.76 22.42
N ASP A 441 14.73 11.05 23.53
CA ASP A 441 14.58 9.59 23.53
C ASP A 441 13.09 9.21 23.49
N ILE A 442 12.81 7.92 23.31
CA ILE A 442 11.42 7.40 23.22
C ILE A 442 10.65 7.50 24.55
N ASN A 443 11.31 7.81 25.66
CA ASN A 443 10.70 8.04 26.98
C ASN A 443 10.41 9.54 27.22
N GLY A 444 10.69 10.39 26.24
CA GLY A 444 10.48 11.83 26.34
C GLY A 444 11.57 12.60 27.07
N THR A 445 12.76 11.98 27.28
CA THR A 445 13.91 12.67 27.87
C THR A 445 14.67 13.43 26.79
N ALA A 446 14.91 14.74 27.01
CA ALA A 446 15.65 15.54 26.04
C ALA A 446 17.10 15.06 25.90
N ILE A 447 17.54 14.87 24.66
CA ILE A 447 18.93 14.50 24.36
C ILE A 447 19.83 15.71 24.57
N THR A 448 20.91 15.54 25.35
CA THR A 448 21.90 16.59 25.62
C THR A 448 22.99 16.60 24.55
N GLY A 449 23.63 17.76 24.36
CA GLY A 449 24.74 17.90 23.41
C GLY A 449 24.28 17.96 21.92
N VAL A 450 23.01 18.12 21.66
CA VAL A 450 22.49 18.32 20.31
C VAL A 450 22.99 19.65 19.75
N THR A 451 23.49 19.63 18.52
CA THR A 451 23.98 20.81 17.81
C THR A 451 23.36 20.97 16.43
N GLY A 452 23.38 22.19 15.89
CA GLY A 452 23.04 22.46 14.51
C GLY A 452 21.54 22.55 14.18
N ILE A 453 20.61 22.33 15.13
CA ILE A 453 19.20 22.66 14.90
C ILE A 453 19.08 24.17 14.71
N PRO A 454 18.48 24.65 13.60
CA PRO A 454 18.31 26.08 13.39
C PRO A 454 17.56 26.74 14.55
N SER A 455 18.04 27.91 14.97
CA SER A 455 17.41 28.66 16.06
C SER A 455 15.94 28.94 15.70
N LYS A 456 15.03 28.57 16.60
CA LYS A 456 13.57 28.72 16.43
C LYS A 456 12.96 27.85 15.33
N LEU A 457 13.62 26.78 14.91
CA LEU A 457 12.96 25.81 14.04
C LEU A 457 11.72 25.27 14.73
N SER A 458 10.60 25.32 14.02
CA SER A 458 9.35 24.67 14.36
C SER A 458 8.98 23.76 13.19
N ALA A 459 9.53 22.54 13.22
CA ALA A 459 9.22 21.55 12.21
C ALA A 459 7.78 21.05 12.39
N PHE A 460 7.03 21.03 11.30
CA PHE A 460 5.69 20.47 11.31
C PHE A 460 5.69 19.18 10.49
N THR A 461 4.94 18.17 10.93
CA THR A 461 4.88 16.83 10.30
C THR A 461 6.25 16.28 9.88
N PRO A 462 7.27 16.28 10.77
CA PRO A 462 8.60 15.83 10.38
C PRO A 462 8.62 14.32 10.08
N ALA A 463 9.55 13.89 9.21
CA ALA A 463 9.77 12.49 8.89
C ALA A 463 11.26 12.21 8.67
N PHE A 464 11.79 11.15 9.27
CA PHE A 464 13.13 10.67 8.96
C PHE A 464 13.18 10.02 7.58
N SER A 465 14.32 10.12 6.92
CA SER A 465 14.67 9.27 5.79
C SER A 465 14.79 7.80 6.22
N PRO A 466 14.57 6.82 5.34
CA PRO A 466 14.71 5.40 5.66
C PRO A 466 16.05 4.99 6.27
N ASP A 467 17.13 5.64 5.88
CA ASP A 467 18.48 5.43 6.43
C ASP A 467 18.78 6.23 7.69
N GLY A 468 17.86 7.12 8.12
CA GLY A 468 18.00 7.94 9.31
C GLY A 468 19.00 9.09 9.22
N THR A 469 19.50 9.42 8.03
CA THR A 469 20.52 10.47 7.84
C THR A 469 19.92 11.85 7.55
N HIS A 470 18.62 11.93 7.26
CA HIS A 470 17.91 13.18 6.95
C HIS A 470 16.57 13.25 7.67
N ILE A 471 16.09 14.47 7.88
CA ILE A 471 14.71 14.74 8.31
C ILE A 471 14.09 15.72 7.33
N ALA A 472 12.95 15.36 6.75
CA ALA A 472 12.09 16.27 6.01
C ALA A 472 11.02 16.84 6.93
N TYR A 473 10.57 18.05 6.67
CA TYR A 473 9.55 18.71 7.48
C TYR A 473 8.88 19.83 6.71
N ASN A 474 7.68 20.22 7.15
CA ASN A 474 7.07 21.47 6.74
C ASN A 474 7.80 22.60 7.48
N PHE A 475 8.26 23.58 6.72
CA PHE A 475 9.04 24.70 7.22
C PHE A 475 8.22 25.98 7.28
N ALA A 476 8.00 26.47 8.49
CA ALA A 476 7.52 27.83 8.69
C ALA A 476 8.67 28.80 8.46
N GLY A 477 8.78 29.36 7.27
CA GLY A 477 9.80 30.37 6.95
C GLY A 477 9.74 31.56 7.90
N GLY A 478 10.88 32.04 8.37
CA GLY A 478 11.07 32.98 9.47
C GLY A 478 10.50 34.39 9.31
N THR A 479 9.51 34.64 8.48
CA THR A 479 8.84 35.92 8.27
C THR A 479 7.32 35.84 8.46
N GLY A 480 6.85 35.01 9.39
CA GLY A 480 5.42 34.99 9.74
C GLY A 480 4.57 34.26 8.72
N SER A 481 5.15 33.44 7.87
CA SER A 481 4.39 32.47 7.09
C SER A 481 4.02 31.29 7.97
N ASP A 482 2.87 30.80 7.79
CA ASP A 482 2.12 29.74 8.44
C ASP A 482 2.59 28.31 8.09
N GLY A 483 3.86 28.14 7.73
CA GLY A 483 4.44 26.85 7.43
C GLY A 483 3.94 26.25 6.12
N ALA A 484 4.26 26.85 5.00
CA ALA A 484 3.75 26.44 3.70
C ALA A 484 4.72 25.55 2.89
N SER A 485 5.99 25.48 3.27
CA SER A 485 7.06 24.94 2.41
C SER A 485 7.60 23.61 2.93
N ILE A 486 8.17 22.80 2.05
CA ILE A 486 8.92 21.57 2.41
C ILE A 486 10.41 21.88 2.47
N ALA A 487 11.05 21.45 3.55
CA ALA A 487 12.48 21.54 3.80
C ALA A 487 13.07 20.22 4.29
N SER A 488 14.38 20.09 4.23
CA SER A 488 15.12 18.98 4.83
C SER A 488 16.34 19.46 5.60
N ILE A 489 16.83 18.62 6.51
CA ILE A 489 18.05 18.83 7.30
C ILE A 489 18.79 17.50 7.46
N ASP A 490 20.10 17.51 7.34
CA ASP A 490 20.94 16.33 7.58
C ASP A 490 21.05 16.05 9.08
N PHE A 491 21.11 14.77 9.43
CA PHE A 491 21.27 14.31 10.81
C PHE A 491 22.37 13.26 10.93
N ALA A 492 23.35 13.52 11.79
CA ALA A 492 24.41 12.61 12.15
C ALA A 492 24.14 12.00 13.54
N LYS A 493 23.55 10.80 13.59
CA LYS A 493 23.12 10.15 14.83
C LYS A 493 24.25 9.94 15.81
N ALA A 494 25.47 9.57 15.36
CA ALA A 494 26.62 9.30 16.24
C ALA A 494 27.05 10.50 17.09
N THR A 495 26.75 11.72 16.65
CA THR A 495 27.10 12.97 17.31
C THR A 495 25.91 13.82 17.71
N ASN A 496 24.70 13.38 17.42
CA ASN A 496 23.46 14.15 17.56
C ASN A 496 23.53 15.54 16.88
N ALA A 497 24.22 15.61 15.74
CA ALA A 497 24.47 16.86 15.03
C ALA A 497 23.57 17.01 13.80
N PHE A 498 23.01 18.21 13.64
CA PHE A 498 22.23 18.62 12.48
C PHE A 498 23.04 19.57 11.61
N SER A 499 22.86 19.50 10.30
CA SER A 499 23.56 20.37 9.33
C SER A 499 22.76 20.51 8.05
N ASN A 500 23.21 21.39 7.15
CA ASN A 500 22.72 21.51 5.79
C ASN A 500 21.16 21.63 5.69
N ALA A 501 20.56 22.47 6.54
CA ALA A 501 19.15 22.78 6.43
C ALA A 501 18.86 23.47 5.09
N GLN A 502 17.94 22.93 4.28
CA GLN A 502 17.67 23.44 2.94
C GLN A 502 16.17 23.44 2.63
N LEU A 503 15.75 24.50 1.94
CA LEU A 503 14.41 24.59 1.37
C LEU A 503 14.35 23.79 0.06
N LEU A 504 13.36 22.93 -0.09
CA LEU A 504 13.18 22.05 -1.25
C LEU A 504 12.03 22.52 -2.14
N TYR A 505 10.92 22.92 -1.55
CA TYR A 505 9.74 23.35 -2.29
C TYR A 505 8.98 24.45 -1.55
N THR A 506 8.51 25.45 -2.31
CA THR A 506 7.61 26.49 -1.81
C THR A 506 6.38 26.53 -2.72
N PRO A 507 5.19 26.25 -2.20
CA PRO A 507 3.96 26.28 -2.97
C PRO A 507 3.58 27.72 -3.36
N PRO A 508 2.66 27.90 -4.32
CA PRO A 508 2.03 29.18 -4.60
C PRO A 508 1.41 29.85 -3.37
N SER A 509 1.24 31.17 -3.43
CA SER A 509 0.66 31.92 -2.31
C SER A 509 -0.76 31.45 -1.99
N GLY A 510 -1.01 31.08 -0.76
CA GLY A 510 -2.30 30.58 -0.27
C GLY A 510 -2.41 29.06 -0.28
N GLU A 511 -1.42 28.37 -0.85
CA GLU A 511 -1.31 26.91 -0.78
C GLU A 511 -0.30 26.49 0.28
N HIS A 512 -0.41 25.27 0.80
CA HIS A 512 0.42 24.76 1.88
C HIS A 512 0.86 23.33 1.61
N ALA A 513 2.15 23.03 1.81
CA ALA A 513 2.71 21.69 1.64
C ALA A 513 2.97 21.02 2.99
N TYR A 514 2.46 19.79 3.17
CA TYR A 514 2.57 19.05 4.42
C TYR A 514 2.96 17.58 4.20
N TRP A 515 3.14 16.86 5.28
CA TRP A 515 3.29 15.40 5.34
C TRP A 515 4.39 14.84 4.44
N PRO A 516 5.64 15.35 4.53
CA PRO A 516 6.72 14.83 3.72
C PRO A 516 7.08 13.39 4.11
N SER A 517 7.42 12.56 3.12
CA SER A 517 7.93 11.21 3.29
C SER A 517 8.98 10.91 2.22
N TYR A 518 10.16 10.42 2.61
CA TYR A 518 11.23 10.12 1.68
C TYR A 518 10.92 8.88 0.83
N LEU A 519 11.36 8.91 -0.44
CA LEU A 519 11.49 7.70 -1.24
C LEU A 519 12.54 6.75 -0.63
N PRO A 520 12.47 5.43 -0.88
CA PRO A 520 13.45 4.47 -0.35
C PRO A 520 14.90 4.79 -0.72
N THR A 521 15.11 5.49 -1.82
CA THR A 521 16.43 5.90 -2.33
C THR A 521 16.96 7.19 -1.69
N ASN A 522 16.20 7.88 -0.87
CA ASN A 522 16.43 9.24 -0.36
C ASN A 522 16.53 10.33 -1.45
N ALA A 523 16.41 9.98 -2.72
CA ALA A 523 16.56 10.91 -3.84
C ALA A 523 15.37 11.86 -4.00
N GLY A 524 14.22 11.53 -3.43
CA GLY A 524 13.00 12.32 -3.52
C GLY A 524 12.17 12.28 -2.24
N ILE A 525 11.26 13.24 -2.13
CA ILE A 525 10.29 13.36 -1.04
C ILE A 525 8.91 13.49 -1.66
N VAL A 526 7.97 12.66 -1.20
CA VAL A 526 6.55 12.74 -1.51
C VAL A 526 5.87 13.54 -0.40
N PHE A 527 4.92 14.39 -0.74
CA PHE A 527 4.19 15.26 0.20
C PHE A 527 2.84 15.66 -0.41
N ASP A 528 1.93 16.19 0.39
CA ASP A 528 0.72 16.81 -0.14
C ASP A 528 0.85 18.33 -0.23
N VAL A 529 0.06 18.93 -1.14
CA VAL A 529 -0.11 20.36 -1.28
C VAL A 529 -1.60 20.67 -1.15
N GLU A 530 -1.98 21.34 -0.07
CA GLU A 530 -3.33 21.84 0.13
C GLU A 530 -3.56 23.03 -0.81
N THR A 531 -4.41 22.83 -1.79
CA THR A 531 -4.83 23.87 -2.76
C THR A 531 -6.00 24.71 -2.25
N VAL A 532 -6.79 24.15 -1.35
CA VAL A 532 -7.80 24.85 -0.54
C VAL A 532 -7.47 24.61 0.93
N TYR A 533 -6.86 25.62 1.53
CA TYR A 533 -6.38 25.55 2.89
C TYR A 533 -7.50 25.72 3.92
N ASN A 534 -7.55 24.83 4.88
CA ASN A 534 -8.51 24.88 5.98
C ASN A 534 -7.85 24.59 7.34
N GLY A 535 -6.68 25.16 7.58
CA GLY A 535 -6.06 25.18 8.89
C GLY A 535 -5.26 23.94 9.25
N ARG A 536 -4.19 23.60 8.53
CA ARG A 536 -3.24 22.50 8.83
C ARG A 536 -3.94 21.14 8.90
N ASP A 537 -4.56 20.81 7.82
CA ASP A 537 -5.56 19.78 7.82
C ASP A 537 -5.02 18.35 7.85
N THR A 538 -5.77 17.52 8.52
CA THR A 538 -5.66 16.08 8.50
C THR A 538 -6.79 15.52 7.65
N ALA A 539 -6.48 15.20 6.38
CA ALA A 539 -7.37 14.46 5.49
C ALA A 539 -8.77 15.09 5.26
N GLY A 540 -8.79 16.37 4.93
CA GLY A 540 -10.01 17.03 4.45
C GLY A 540 -11.01 17.41 5.53
N THR A 541 -10.56 17.78 6.73
CA THR A 541 -11.41 18.21 7.84
C THR A 541 -12.19 19.51 7.51
N ARG A 542 -13.37 19.67 8.05
CA ARG A 542 -14.23 20.82 7.87
C ARG A 542 -14.06 21.81 9.01
N SER A 543 -13.52 22.99 8.77
CA SER A 543 -13.21 23.96 9.84
C SER A 543 -14.43 24.54 10.57
N GLN A 544 -15.58 24.51 9.93
CA GLN A 544 -16.77 25.15 10.52
C GLN A 544 -17.68 24.21 11.31
N CYS A 545 -17.43 22.90 11.23
CA CYS A 545 -18.27 21.90 11.85
C CYS A 545 -17.65 21.30 13.11
N ASP A 546 -16.34 21.45 13.25
CA ASP A 546 -15.58 20.91 14.37
C ASP A 546 -15.54 21.87 15.57
N THR A 547 -15.97 23.11 15.41
CA THR A 547 -16.14 24.05 16.51
C THR A 547 -17.64 24.23 16.81
N PRO A 548 -18.12 23.80 17.99
CA PRO A 548 -19.42 24.26 18.45
C PRO A 548 -19.40 25.80 18.43
N SER A 549 -20.25 26.44 17.64
CA SER A 549 -20.38 27.89 17.69
C SER A 549 -20.56 28.28 19.14
N SER A 550 -19.66 29.10 19.68
CA SER A 550 -19.67 29.60 21.05
C SER A 550 -20.87 30.50 21.29
N GLY A 551 -22.08 29.94 21.28
CA GLY A 551 -23.32 30.70 21.40
C GLY A 551 -24.59 29.87 21.43
N GLN A 552 -24.54 28.58 21.22
CA GLN A 552 -25.73 27.73 21.39
C GLN A 552 -25.57 26.81 22.60
N GLY A 553 -26.57 26.85 23.42
CA GLY A 553 -26.67 26.41 24.81
C GLY A 553 -26.07 25.03 25.10
N GLY A 554 -25.49 24.97 26.24
CA GLY A 554 -24.72 23.99 26.97
C GLY A 554 -25.22 22.57 27.12
N ASP A 555 -25.78 21.95 26.10
CA ASP A 555 -26.17 20.55 26.14
C ASP A 555 -25.47 19.67 25.07
N GLY A 556 -24.55 20.23 24.30
CA GLY A 556 -23.73 19.39 23.36
C GLY A 556 -24.55 18.57 22.36
N GLY A 557 -25.85 18.87 22.23
CA GLY A 557 -26.75 18.17 21.33
C GLY A 557 -26.40 18.48 19.88
N LEU A 558 -26.00 17.46 19.17
CA LEU A 558 -25.94 17.47 17.72
C LEU A 558 -27.28 17.93 17.18
N GLN A 559 -27.32 19.01 16.42
CA GLN A 559 -28.53 19.45 15.77
C GLN A 559 -28.67 18.73 14.44
N PRO A 560 -29.56 17.75 14.28
CA PRO A 560 -29.78 17.04 13.02
C PRO A 560 -30.22 17.97 11.88
N GLU A 561 -30.68 19.18 12.25
CA GLU A 561 -31.31 20.11 11.32
C GLU A 561 -30.34 21.05 10.59
N ASN A 562 -29.07 21.03 10.93
CA ASN A 562 -28.06 21.83 10.26
C ASN A 562 -26.81 20.99 9.95
N PRO A 563 -26.92 20.03 9.03
CA PRO A 563 -25.77 19.24 8.62
C PRO A 563 -24.71 20.18 8.04
N CYS A 564 -23.49 20.00 8.51
CA CYS A 564 -22.33 20.68 7.97
C CYS A 564 -22.03 20.18 6.55
N HIS A 565 -22.57 20.86 5.57
CA HIS A 565 -22.37 20.54 4.14
C HIS A 565 -21.25 21.37 3.49
N SER A 566 -20.44 22.10 4.27
CA SER A 566 -19.30 22.84 3.73
C SER A 566 -18.24 21.88 3.22
N GLU A 567 -17.58 22.24 2.12
CA GLU A 567 -16.41 21.55 1.63
C GLU A 567 -15.27 21.64 2.67
N GLY A 568 -14.49 20.57 2.80
CA GLY A 568 -13.25 20.54 3.56
C GLY A 568 -12.08 21.07 2.75
N SER A 569 -10.85 20.82 3.20
CA SER A 569 -9.65 21.13 2.43
C SER A 569 -9.54 20.26 1.18
N HIS A 570 -8.86 20.78 0.17
CA HIS A 570 -8.47 20.06 -1.01
C HIS A 570 -6.96 19.93 -1.04
N ALA A 571 -6.45 18.75 -1.31
CA ALA A 571 -5.03 18.50 -1.42
C ALA A 571 -4.70 17.52 -2.54
N GLU A 572 -3.51 17.68 -3.08
CA GLU A 572 -2.93 16.87 -4.15
C GLU A 572 -1.57 16.33 -3.71
N ILE A 573 -1.24 15.10 -4.11
CA ILE A 573 0.08 14.52 -3.81
C ILE A 573 1.08 14.96 -4.86
N TRP A 574 2.25 15.39 -4.38
CA TRP A 574 3.40 15.87 -5.15
C TRP A 574 4.66 15.11 -4.75
N TRP A 575 5.68 15.19 -5.55
CA TRP A 575 7.03 14.79 -5.17
C TRP A 575 8.05 15.87 -5.58
N VAL A 576 9.16 15.92 -4.86
CA VAL A 576 10.30 16.80 -5.19
C VAL A 576 11.57 15.96 -5.25
N ASP A 577 12.36 16.14 -6.30
CA ASP A 577 13.72 15.62 -6.37
C ASP A 577 14.63 16.46 -5.48
N VAL A 578 15.30 15.82 -4.53
CA VAL A 578 16.10 16.51 -3.50
C VAL A 578 17.28 17.26 -4.09
N ALA A 579 17.93 16.71 -5.13
CA ALA A 579 19.13 17.28 -5.72
C ALA A 579 18.82 18.50 -6.62
N SER A 580 17.83 18.38 -7.49
CA SER A 580 17.45 19.44 -8.43
C SER A 580 16.44 20.43 -7.85
N LYS A 581 15.73 20.05 -6.77
CA LYS A 581 14.63 20.80 -6.17
C LYS A 581 13.45 21.06 -7.13
N ILE A 582 13.31 20.22 -8.14
CA ILE A 582 12.19 20.27 -9.07
C ILE A 582 11.04 19.46 -8.46
N ALA A 583 9.94 20.14 -8.17
CA ALA A 583 8.71 19.50 -7.69
C ALA A 583 7.75 19.24 -8.85
N THR A 584 7.04 18.12 -8.78
CA THR A 584 6.09 17.67 -9.79
C THR A 584 4.86 17.07 -9.13
N ARG A 585 3.69 17.43 -9.61
CA ARG A 585 2.43 16.81 -9.16
C ARG A 585 2.32 15.39 -9.69
N LEU A 586 1.87 14.47 -8.85
CA LEU A 586 1.64 13.06 -9.18
C LEU A 586 0.22 12.89 -9.74
N ASP A 587 -0.02 13.36 -10.97
CA ASP A 587 -1.34 13.38 -11.61
C ASP A 587 -1.97 11.99 -11.69
N ASN A 588 -1.18 10.94 -12.00
CA ASN A 588 -1.69 9.58 -12.10
C ASN A 588 -2.12 9.04 -10.72
N LEU A 589 -1.29 9.21 -9.68
CA LEU A 589 -1.62 8.83 -8.29
C LEU A 589 -2.86 9.58 -7.80
N ASN A 590 -2.93 10.88 -8.05
CA ASN A 590 -4.09 11.71 -7.71
C ASN A 590 -5.36 11.26 -8.46
N GLY A 591 -5.20 10.53 -9.56
CA GLY A 591 -6.31 9.97 -10.34
C GLY A 591 -6.82 10.89 -11.44
N LYS A 592 -6.08 11.96 -11.79
CA LYS A 592 -6.49 12.90 -12.82
C LYS A 592 -6.60 12.22 -14.19
N GLY A 593 -7.81 12.24 -14.75
CA GLY A 593 -8.12 11.57 -16.01
C GLY A 593 -8.39 10.06 -15.90
N TYR A 594 -8.30 9.50 -14.69
CA TYR A 594 -8.61 8.09 -14.41
C TYR A 594 -9.89 7.91 -13.58
N LEU A 595 -10.20 8.89 -12.71
CA LEU A 595 -11.38 8.79 -11.86
C LEU A 595 -12.66 8.89 -12.69
N PRO A 596 -13.69 8.07 -12.36
CA PRO A 596 -14.97 8.14 -13.04
C PRO A 596 -15.63 9.52 -12.85
N PRO A 597 -16.30 10.05 -13.87
CA PRO A 597 -17.05 11.28 -13.71
C PRO A 597 -18.25 11.07 -12.79
N HIS A 598 -18.48 12.00 -11.88
CA HIS A 598 -19.65 12.01 -11.00
C HIS A 598 -20.21 13.42 -10.85
N ALA A 599 -21.43 13.51 -10.31
CA ALA A 599 -22.04 14.81 -10.02
C ALA A 599 -21.29 15.51 -8.88
N SER A 600 -21.22 16.84 -8.94
CA SER A 600 -20.70 17.65 -7.86
C SER A 600 -21.48 17.44 -6.56
N TYR A 601 -20.78 17.41 -5.42
CA TYR A 601 -21.40 17.24 -4.11
C TYR A 601 -22.09 18.52 -3.60
N THR A 602 -21.54 19.69 -3.94
CA THR A 602 -21.98 20.99 -3.38
C THR A 602 -22.09 22.08 -4.44
N GLY A 603 -22.03 21.73 -5.73
CA GLY A 603 -22.07 22.69 -6.84
C GLY A 603 -20.71 23.09 -7.38
N THR A 604 -19.62 22.59 -6.81
CA THR A 604 -18.27 22.63 -7.35
C THR A 604 -17.96 21.36 -8.16
N ASN A 605 -16.83 21.31 -8.81
CA ASN A 605 -16.47 20.23 -9.72
C ASN A 605 -16.41 18.89 -9.00
N GLY A 606 -17.05 17.86 -9.49
CA GLY A 606 -16.90 16.50 -9.03
C GLY A 606 -15.52 15.92 -9.39
N ASP A 607 -14.45 16.58 -8.96
CA ASP A 607 -13.06 16.20 -9.23
C ASP A 607 -12.40 15.71 -7.94
N ASP A 608 -12.48 14.41 -7.71
CA ASP A 608 -11.87 13.76 -6.55
C ASP A 608 -10.33 13.70 -6.62
N SER A 609 -9.71 14.12 -7.74
CA SER A 609 -8.25 14.14 -7.86
C SER A 609 -7.58 15.18 -6.95
N THR A 610 -8.36 16.06 -6.34
CA THR A 610 -7.92 17.03 -5.34
C THR A 610 -8.25 16.63 -3.89
N LEU A 611 -8.63 15.38 -3.66
CA LEU A 611 -9.02 14.86 -2.35
C LEU A 611 -8.03 13.81 -1.81
N ASN A 612 -6.71 14.10 -1.87
CA ASN A 612 -5.65 13.17 -1.52
C ASN A 612 -4.67 13.81 -0.52
N TYR A 613 -4.42 13.11 0.59
CA TYR A 613 -3.79 13.67 1.79
C TYR A 613 -2.80 12.69 2.42
N GLU A 614 -1.89 13.20 3.25
CA GLU A 614 -1.08 12.46 4.23
C GLU A 614 -0.31 11.26 3.62
N PRO A 615 0.49 11.45 2.56
CA PRO A 615 1.22 10.36 1.94
C PRO A 615 2.32 9.83 2.86
N THR A 616 2.55 8.52 2.81
CA THR A 616 3.70 7.85 3.43
C THR A 616 4.25 6.80 2.49
N VAL A 617 5.56 6.80 2.31
CA VAL A 617 6.25 5.88 1.42
C VAL A 617 6.75 4.67 2.19
N ASN A 618 6.59 3.47 1.62
CA ASN A 618 7.23 2.27 2.14
C ASN A 618 8.76 2.46 2.14
N PRO A 619 9.46 2.25 3.26
CA PRO A 619 10.90 2.43 3.33
C PRO A 619 11.70 1.44 2.47
N VAL A 620 11.07 0.37 1.97
CA VAL A 620 11.67 -0.65 1.12
C VAL A 620 10.98 -0.69 -0.24
N PRO A 621 11.72 -0.61 -1.35
CA PRO A 621 11.16 -0.79 -2.68
C PRO A 621 10.80 -2.27 -2.91
N SER A 622 9.82 -2.52 -3.76
CA SER A 622 9.45 -3.88 -4.17
C SER A 622 8.95 -3.90 -5.61
N GLY A 623 9.32 -4.97 -6.34
CA GLY A 623 8.88 -5.20 -7.72
C GLY A 623 9.28 -4.09 -8.70
N GLY A 624 10.35 -3.33 -8.43
CA GLY A 624 10.82 -2.22 -9.27
C GLY A 624 10.16 -0.86 -8.94
N TYR A 625 9.35 -0.78 -7.89
CA TYR A 625 8.60 0.41 -7.51
C TYR A 625 8.86 0.84 -6.06
N ALA A 626 8.74 2.12 -5.80
CA ALA A 626 8.43 2.66 -4.48
C ALA A 626 6.90 2.68 -4.31
N TRP A 627 6.41 2.35 -3.12
CA TRP A 627 4.98 2.26 -2.84
C TRP A 627 4.57 3.36 -1.87
N VAL A 628 3.50 4.06 -2.21
CA VAL A 628 2.95 5.17 -1.41
C VAL A 628 1.57 4.80 -0.93
N VAL A 629 1.34 4.80 0.39
CA VAL A 629 0.02 4.80 0.98
C VAL A 629 -0.40 6.24 1.31
N PHE A 630 -1.63 6.59 1.04
CA PHE A 630 -2.17 7.92 1.32
C PHE A 630 -3.65 7.85 1.66
N THR A 631 -4.13 8.87 2.35
CA THR A 631 -5.55 9.04 2.62
C THR A 631 -6.22 9.68 1.40
N SER A 632 -7.35 9.15 0.96
CA SER A 632 -8.16 9.79 -0.05
C SER A 632 -9.63 9.79 0.35
N ARG A 633 -10.34 10.82 -0.09
CA ARG A 633 -11.80 10.92 0.05
C ARG A 633 -12.53 10.73 -1.28
N ARG A 634 -11.81 10.21 -2.31
CA ARG A 634 -12.41 9.83 -3.60
C ARG A 634 -13.49 8.76 -3.42
N LEU A 635 -14.43 8.73 -4.31
CA LEU A 635 -15.42 7.65 -4.36
C LEU A 635 -14.74 6.29 -4.56
N TYR A 636 -15.26 5.26 -3.91
CA TYR A 636 -14.86 3.89 -4.17
C TYR A 636 -15.92 3.22 -5.06
N GLY A 637 -15.90 3.54 -6.34
CA GLY A 637 -16.83 3.04 -7.33
C GLY A 637 -18.29 3.22 -6.94
N ASN A 638 -19.03 2.11 -6.85
CA ASN A 638 -20.43 2.05 -6.40
C ASN A 638 -20.58 1.54 -4.94
N VAL A 639 -19.46 1.31 -4.24
CA VAL A 639 -19.45 0.81 -2.84
C VAL A 639 -19.49 1.97 -1.84
N ALA A 640 -18.62 2.97 -1.99
CA ALA A 640 -18.62 4.15 -1.11
C ALA A 640 -18.89 5.40 -1.95
N THR A 641 -20.13 5.87 -1.88
CA THR A 641 -20.67 6.92 -2.77
C THR A 641 -21.22 8.13 -2.01
N ILE A 642 -21.10 8.16 -0.67
CA ILE A 642 -21.54 9.31 0.12
C ILE A 642 -20.66 10.53 -0.14
N ASN A 643 -21.14 11.69 0.30
CA ASN A 643 -20.37 12.92 0.24
C ASN A 643 -18.97 12.70 0.88
N PRO A 644 -17.89 13.09 0.21
CA PRO A 644 -16.51 12.86 0.69
C PRO A 644 -16.22 13.40 2.08
N TYR A 645 -16.92 14.43 2.50
CA TYR A 645 -16.72 15.05 3.81
C TYR A 645 -17.57 14.43 4.92
N TRP A 646 -18.48 13.53 4.59
CA TRP A 646 -19.30 12.80 5.56
C TRP A 646 -18.60 11.52 5.97
N SER A 647 -17.72 11.61 6.93
CA SER A 647 -16.91 10.48 7.38
C SER A 647 -16.97 10.27 8.89
N ASP A 648 -17.73 11.08 9.61
CA ASP A 648 -17.83 11.02 11.06
C ASP A 648 -19.27 10.74 11.50
N PRO A 649 -19.55 9.54 12.04
CA PRO A 649 -20.92 9.17 12.46
C PRO A 649 -21.47 10.00 13.63
N ARG A 650 -20.65 10.80 14.29
CA ARG A 650 -21.13 11.75 15.31
C ARG A 650 -21.85 12.95 14.71
N PHE A 651 -21.56 13.30 13.47
CA PHE A 651 -22.11 14.48 12.80
C PHE A 651 -23.04 14.14 11.65
N GLU A 652 -22.98 12.91 11.15
CA GLU A 652 -23.72 12.44 10.00
C GLU A 652 -24.36 11.08 10.30
N ASN A 653 -25.56 10.86 9.82
CA ASN A 653 -26.23 9.57 9.97
C ASN A 653 -25.65 8.53 9.01
N ILE A 654 -24.43 8.06 9.27
CA ILE A 654 -23.65 7.16 8.44
C ILE A 654 -23.13 5.93 9.17
N SER A 655 -23.63 5.62 10.36
CA SER A 655 -23.14 4.48 11.17
C SER A 655 -23.22 3.12 10.47
N SER A 656 -24.07 3.01 9.45
CA SER A 656 -24.21 1.81 8.60
C SER A 656 -23.87 2.05 7.14
N THR A 657 -23.25 3.18 6.80
CA THR A 657 -22.95 3.57 5.40
C THR A 657 -21.44 3.58 5.17
N PRO A 658 -20.93 2.93 4.11
CA PRO A 658 -19.52 2.99 3.76
C PRO A 658 -19.04 4.43 3.57
N THR A 659 -17.99 4.82 4.30
CA THR A 659 -17.39 6.16 4.19
C THR A 659 -16.40 6.24 3.04
N THR A 660 -16.17 7.43 2.50
CA THR A 660 -15.18 7.67 1.43
C THR A 660 -13.78 7.95 1.96
N LYS A 661 -13.59 8.29 3.24
CA LYS A 661 -12.26 8.50 3.84
C LYS A 661 -11.52 7.17 3.99
N LYS A 662 -10.65 6.84 3.03
CA LYS A 662 -9.98 5.53 2.91
C LYS A 662 -8.50 5.64 2.62
N LEU A 663 -7.78 4.56 2.87
CA LEU A 663 -6.39 4.40 2.45
C LEU A 663 -6.33 3.84 1.02
N TRP A 664 -5.46 4.44 0.22
CA TRP A 664 -5.17 4.06 -1.15
C TRP A 664 -3.66 3.86 -1.32
N VAL A 665 -3.27 3.02 -2.25
CA VAL A 665 -1.86 2.71 -2.52
C VAL A 665 -1.56 2.95 -3.98
N ALA A 666 -0.42 3.56 -4.27
CA ALA A 666 0.06 3.77 -5.62
C ALA A 666 1.54 3.38 -5.75
N ALA A 667 1.92 2.93 -6.93
CA ALA A 667 3.30 2.70 -7.31
C ALA A 667 3.94 3.98 -7.86
N ILE A 668 5.24 4.17 -7.58
CA ILE A 668 6.10 5.20 -8.16
C ILE A 668 7.32 4.51 -8.73
N ASP A 669 7.67 4.79 -9.99
CA ASP A 669 8.87 4.26 -10.63
C ASP A 669 10.14 4.66 -9.85
N LEU A 670 11.01 3.70 -9.51
CA LEU A 670 12.25 3.97 -8.75
C LEU A 670 13.21 4.91 -9.49
N ASN A 671 13.18 4.90 -10.83
CA ASN A 671 14.01 5.73 -11.69
C ASN A 671 13.30 7.04 -12.09
N ALA A 672 12.54 7.64 -11.17
CA ALA A 672 11.84 8.89 -11.36
C ALA A 672 12.77 9.99 -11.89
N LYS A 673 12.31 10.73 -12.93
CA LYS A 673 13.07 11.84 -13.50
C LYS A 673 12.48 13.16 -13.03
N PRO A 674 13.30 14.10 -12.57
CA PRO A 674 12.82 15.42 -12.20
C PRO A 674 11.97 16.08 -13.29
N GLY A 675 10.82 16.64 -12.91
CA GLY A 675 9.88 17.28 -13.82
C GLY A 675 8.94 16.33 -14.57
N THR A 676 8.95 15.02 -14.25
CA THR A 676 8.01 14.04 -14.78
C THR A 676 7.15 13.44 -13.67
N ASP A 677 5.94 12.99 -14.01
CA ASP A 677 5.10 12.20 -13.10
C ASP A 677 5.47 10.72 -13.22
N PRO A 678 6.15 10.13 -12.21
CA PRO A 678 6.55 8.73 -12.22
C PRO A 678 5.49 7.82 -11.56
N SER A 679 4.34 8.35 -11.18
CA SER A 679 3.31 7.60 -10.45
C SER A 679 2.38 6.83 -11.37
N HIS A 680 1.69 5.85 -10.80
CA HIS A 680 0.63 5.08 -11.42
C HIS A 680 -0.69 5.29 -10.70
N PRO A 681 -1.85 5.03 -11.35
CA PRO A 681 -3.16 5.11 -10.71
C PRO A 681 -3.23 4.23 -9.47
N ALA A 682 -3.83 4.77 -8.42
CA ALA A 682 -3.88 4.12 -7.13
C ALA A 682 -4.94 3.01 -7.08
N PHE A 683 -4.70 2.01 -6.24
CA PHE A 683 -5.71 1.02 -5.86
C PHE A 683 -6.14 1.20 -4.40
N TYR A 684 -7.38 0.80 -4.12
CA TYR A 684 -7.93 0.75 -2.78
C TYR A 684 -7.15 -0.26 -1.94
N LEU A 685 -6.62 0.16 -0.78
CA LEU A 685 -5.94 -0.75 0.13
C LEU A 685 -6.98 -1.73 0.71
N PRO A 686 -6.90 -3.04 0.42
CA PRO A 686 -7.83 -4.00 0.99
C PRO A 686 -7.61 -4.18 2.49
N ALA A 687 -8.45 -4.99 3.15
CA ALA A 687 -8.41 -5.29 4.59
C ALA A 687 -8.72 -4.12 5.53
N GLN A 688 -9.13 -2.95 5.04
CA GLN A 688 -9.58 -1.84 5.89
C GLN A 688 -11.10 -1.85 6.08
N GLU A 689 -11.57 -1.40 7.25
CA GLU A 689 -13.02 -1.30 7.53
C GLU A 689 -13.73 -0.29 6.62
N LEU A 690 -14.82 -0.69 5.96
CA LEU A 690 -15.59 0.19 5.08
C LEU A 690 -16.41 1.24 5.81
N LEU A 691 -16.94 0.92 6.99
CA LEU A 691 -17.78 1.83 7.76
C LEU A 691 -16.95 2.87 8.53
N ALA A 692 -15.66 2.60 8.76
CA ALA A 692 -14.79 3.53 9.46
C ALA A 692 -14.13 4.54 8.52
N GLY A 693 -13.87 5.76 9.01
CA GLY A 693 -13.02 6.73 8.35
C GLY A 693 -11.55 6.47 8.67
N ASN A 694 -10.79 6.00 7.69
CA ASN A 694 -9.38 5.61 7.86
C ASN A 694 -8.44 6.69 7.29
N SER A 695 -7.38 7.01 8.01
CA SER A 695 -6.44 8.06 7.60
C SER A 695 -5.03 7.84 8.14
N ARG A 696 -4.08 8.57 7.54
CA ARG A 696 -2.69 8.56 7.92
C ARG A 696 -2.12 7.15 7.97
N GLY A 697 -2.07 6.48 6.83
CA GLY A 697 -1.31 5.23 6.69
C GLY A 697 0.17 5.52 6.95
N PHE A 698 0.80 4.75 7.82
CA PHE A 698 2.23 4.83 8.10
C PHE A 698 2.86 3.49 7.78
N TRP A 699 3.61 3.44 6.68
CA TRP A 699 4.19 2.20 6.19
C TRP A 699 5.57 1.96 6.78
N VAL A 700 5.80 0.78 7.35
CA VAL A 700 7.05 0.41 7.99
C VAL A 700 7.43 -1.03 7.65
N VAL A 701 8.73 -1.33 7.74
CA VAL A 701 9.20 -2.72 7.67
C VAL A 701 8.80 -3.44 8.95
N ASP A 702 8.42 -4.69 8.86
CA ASP A 702 8.20 -5.49 10.07
C ASP A 702 9.52 -5.67 10.82
N PRO A 703 9.53 -5.47 12.14
CA PRO A 703 10.74 -5.62 12.92
C PRO A 703 11.22 -7.07 12.88
N CYS A 704 12.44 -7.27 12.42
CA CYS A 704 13.04 -8.59 12.42
C CYS A 704 13.30 -9.11 13.85
N GLN A 705 13.31 -10.42 14.01
CA GLN A 705 13.60 -11.11 15.26
C GLN A 705 15.10 -11.25 15.48
N GLN A 706 15.54 -11.03 16.71
CA GLN A 706 16.97 -11.12 17.08
C GLN A 706 17.44 -12.57 17.06
N ASP A 707 18.75 -12.77 16.86
CA ASP A 707 19.38 -14.08 16.93
C ASP A 707 19.06 -14.79 18.25
N GLY A 708 18.72 -16.06 18.17
CA GLY A 708 18.31 -16.88 19.31
C GLY A 708 16.82 -16.79 19.66
N THR A 709 16.01 -16.02 18.95
CA THR A 709 14.55 -16.10 19.08
C THR A 709 13.96 -17.16 18.13
N SER A 710 12.80 -17.70 18.47
CA SER A 710 12.10 -18.67 17.62
C SER A 710 11.63 -18.00 16.33
N CYS A 711 11.69 -18.70 15.22
CA CYS A 711 11.24 -18.25 13.92
C CYS A 711 10.48 -19.34 13.17
N VAL A 712 9.80 -18.98 12.12
CA VAL A 712 9.18 -19.88 11.15
C VAL A 712 9.95 -19.85 9.83
N THR A 713 10.36 -18.65 9.41
CA THR A 713 11.07 -18.41 8.16
C THR A 713 12.27 -17.47 8.37
N GLY A 714 13.20 -17.45 7.43
CA GLY A 714 14.44 -16.69 7.56
C GLY A 714 14.25 -15.17 7.40
N ASP A 715 13.22 -14.74 6.68
CA ASP A 715 12.87 -13.33 6.48
C ASP A 715 12.36 -12.66 7.77
N GLU A 716 11.91 -13.44 8.75
CA GLU A 716 11.59 -12.94 10.09
C GLU A 716 12.83 -12.55 10.89
N CYS A 717 14.01 -13.04 10.52
CA CYS A 717 15.23 -12.95 11.31
C CYS A 717 16.12 -11.77 10.90
N CYS A 718 16.62 -10.98 11.87
CA CYS A 718 17.59 -9.92 11.61
C CYS A 718 18.88 -10.44 10.98
N GLY A 719 19.29 -11.66 11.35
CA GLY A 719 20.42 -12.37 10.73
C GLY A 719 20.12 -12.89 9.32
N GLY A 720 18.84 -13.01 8.97
CA GLY A 720 18.37 -13.48 7.67
C GLY A 720 18.29 -15.00 7.52
N TYR A 721 18.50 -15.76 8.61
CA TYR A 721 18.46 -17.24 8.58
C TYR A 721 17.66 -17.79 9.75
N CYS A 722 16.79 -18.78 9.48
CA CYS A 722 15.99 -19.50 10.45
C CYS A 722 16.43 -20.97 10.47
N ARG A 723 17.08 -21.41 11.54
CA ARG A 723 17.76 -22.71 11.61
C ARG A 723 17.42 -23.48 12.89
N PRO A 724 17.46 -24.82 12.87
CA PRO A 724 17.31 -25.63 14.08
C PRO A 724 18.33 -25.24 15.16
N GLY A 725 17.83 -24.86 16.35
CA GLY A 725 18.62 -24.66 17.56
C GLY A 725 18.99 -25.98 18.24
N GLU A 726 19.70 -25.90 19.36
CA GLU A 726 20.16 -27.08 20.14
C GLU A 726 18.99 -27.89 20.68
N ASP A 727 17.85 -27.30 20.93
CA ASP A 727 16.61 -27.93 21.41
C ASP A 727 15.73 -28.49 20.26
N GLY A 728 16.14 -28.35 19.00
CA GLY A 728 15.42 -28.79 17.82
C GLY A 728 14.30 -27.84 17.34
N GLY A 729 14.05 -26.72 18.03
CA GLY A 729 13.20 -25.63 17.56
C GLY A 729 13.91 -24.78 16.54
N LEU A 730 13.16 -24.12 15.62
CA LEU A 730 13.73 -23.17 14.67
C LEU A 730 14.02 -21.84 15.39
N MET A 731 15.25 -21.32 15.18
CA MET A 731 15.73 -20.08 15.80
C MET A 731 16.47 -19.21 14.80
N CYS A 732 16.33 -17.90 14.97
CA CYS A 732 17.04 -16.89 14.17
C CYS A 732 18.56 -16.95 14.40
N THR A 733 19.33 -16.79 13.34
CA THR A 733 20.79 -16.73 13.39
C THR A 733 21.36 -15.87 12.26
N ALA A 734 22.47 -15.18 12.54
CA ALA A 734 23.25 -14.48 11.52
C ALA A 734 24.28 -15.39 10.82
N THR A 735 24.42 -16.63 11.25
CA THR A 735 25.40 -17.55 10.65
C THR A 735 24.92 -18.02 9.28
N GLN A 736 25.62 -17.60 8.23
CA GLN A 736 25.33 -17.98 6.86
C GLN A 736 25.50 -19.49 6.68
N PRO A 737 24.48 -20.21 6.19
CA PRO A 737 24.58 -21.64 5.91
C PRO A 737 25.34 -21.92 4.60
N SER A 738 25.56 -23.20 4.30
CA SER A 738 26.17 -23.62 3.02
C SER A 738 25.28 -23.32 1.81
N CYS A 739 23.97 -23.29 1.99
CA CYS A 739 22.97 -22.70 1.10
C CYS A 739 21.79 -22.20 1.91
N SER A 740 21.13 -21.15 1.42
CA SER A 740 19.95 -20.54 2.02
C SER A 740 18.69 -21.31 1.66
N GLN A 741 17.83 -21.58 2.63
CA GLN A 741 16.52 -22.17 2.39
C GLN A 741 15.53 -21.13 1.87
N GLU A 742 14.34 -21.56 1.51
CA GLU A 742 13.26 -20.65 1.12
C GLU A 742 13.01 -19.61 2.23
N TYR A 743 12.86 -18.34 1.82
CA TYR A 743 12.76 -17.14 2.67
C TYR A 743 14.01 -16.82 3.50
N GLU A 744 15.15 -17.37 3.18
CA GLU A 744 16.41 -16.97 3.76
C GLU A 744 17.20 -16.04 2.84
N LYS A 745 18.08 -15.24 3.46
CA LYS A 745 18.90 -14.25 2.76
C LYS A 745 19.80 -14.86 1.70
N CYS A 746 19.86 -14.21 0.55
CA CYS A 746 20.75 -14.58 -0.57
C CYS A 746 21.32 -13.33 -1.25
N SER A 747 22.37 -13.51 -2.00
CA SER A 747 22.94 -12.48 -2.90
C SER A 747 22.75 -12.88 -4.36
N THR A 748 22.74 -14.16 -4.63
CA THR A 748 22.52 -14.74 -5.95
C THR A 748 21.67 -16.00 -5.85
N SER A 749 21.03 -16.42 -6.94
CA SER A 749 20.25 -17.67 -6.95
C SER A 749 21.10 -18.91 -6.65
N ALA A 750 22.43 -18.84 -6.85
CA ALA A 750 23.33 -19.93 -6.50
C ALA A 750 23.45 -20.14 -4.97
N ASP A 751 23.13 -19.12 -4.17
CA ASP A 751 23.15 -19.23 -2.71
C ASP A 751 21.97 -20.04 -2.19
N CYS A 752 20.91 -20.25 -2.99
CA CYS A 752 19.69 -20.89 -2.56
C CYS A 752 19.76 -22.42 -2.62
N CYS A 753 19.33 -23.08 -1.56
CA CYS A 753 19.09 -24.53 -1.56
C CYS A 753 17.91 -24.82 -2.51
N GLY A 754 18.10 -25.73 -3.45
CA GLY A 754 17.01 -26.05 -4.39
C GLY A 754 16.96 -25.11 -5.61
N VAL A 755 18.04 -24.40 -5.92
CA VAL A 755 18.15 -23.63 -7.18
C VAL A 755 17.80 -24.49 -8.40
N ASN A 756 18.08 -25.78 -8.36
CA ASN A 756 17.71 -26.77 -9.41
C ASN A 756 16.21 -27.17 -9.35
N GLN A 757 15.47 -26.69 -8.38
CA GLN A 757 14.04 -26.91 -8.17
C GLN A 757 13.22 -25.64 -8.37
N GLY A 758 13.87 -24.57 -8.87
CA GLY A 758 13.23 -23.30 -9.20
C GLY A 758 13.26 -22.24 -8.07
N ILE A 759 13.98 -22.50 -6.98
CA ILE A 759 14.22 -21.47 -5.96
C ILE A 759 15.26 -20.49 -6.49
N GLN A 760 14.93 -19.21 -6.50
CA GLN A 760 15.78 -18.11 -6.97
C GLN A 760 15.98 -17.07 -5.88
N CYS A 761 17.02 -16.26 -6.01
CA CYS A 761 17.21 -15.10 -5.15
C CYS A 761 16.38 -13.95 -5.72
N ILE A 762 15.25 -13.64 -5.06
CA ILE A 762 14.32 -12.58 -5.43
C ILE A 762 14.29 -11.59 -4.27
N ASP A 763 14.55 -10.32 -4.54
CA ASP A 763 14.62 -9.25 -3.53
C ASP A 763 15.50 -9.58 -2.32
N GLY A 764 16.61 -10.33 -2.56
CA GLY A 764 17.56 -10.71 -1.52
C GLY A 764 17.16 -11.92 -0.67
N LEU A 765 16.06 -12.58 -0.99
CA LEU A 765 15.58 -13.80 -0.34
C LEU A 765 15.47 -14.95 -1.33
N CYS A 766 15.78 -16.16 -0.88
CA CYS A 766 15.53 -17.38 -1.65
C CYS A 766 14.01 -17.63 -1.67
N SER A 767 13.43 -17.62 -2.85
CA SER A 767 11.98 -17.80 -3.00
C SER A 767 11.67 -18.63 -4.23
N GLN A 768 10.64 -19.48 -4.13
CA GLN A 768 9.95 -19.94 -5.32
C GLN A 768 9.03 -18.81 -5.78
N THR A 769 9.02 -18.53 -7.06
CA THR A 769 8.03 -17.62 -7.66
C THR A 769 6.69 -18.37 -7.71
N GLY A 770 5.86 -18.19 -6.68
CA GLY A 770 4.57 -18.85 -6.58
C GLY A 770 3.88 -18.58 -5.24
N PRO A 771 2.55 -18.77 -5.13
CA PRO A 771 1.83 -18.54 -3.88
C PRO A 771 2.31 -19.50 -2.79
N LYS A 772 2.47 -18.97 -1.58
CA LYS A 772 2.63 -19.77 -0.35
C LYS A 772 1.42 -20.65 -0.11
#